data_a74ba61a403afbabe97508b9a6569691
#
_entry.id   a74ba61a403afbabe97508b9a6569691
#
_cell.length_a   1.000
_cell.length_b   1.000
_cell.length_c   1.000
_cell.angle_alpha   90.00
_cell.angle_beta   90.00
_cell.angle_gamma   90.00
#
_symmetry.space_group_name_H-M   'P 1'
#
loop_
_entity.id
_entity.type
_entity.pdbx_description
1 polymer ?
#
loop_
_entity_poly.entity_id
_entity_poly.type
_entity_poly.pdbx_seq_one_letter_code
_entity_poly.pdbx_strand_id
1 'polypeptide(L)'
;MSLESRHHEPKPSPALRDYASVIARTARRCLRIGALCTLLWPASALAQSNAQEAAATNQLQPTPPPETASRVIFTGNQHFSEEQLRQPLADPLLSIQNEGLTAPLADDTAYYLEVFYRRRGYPNVNVTYQVRGRELQLNISEGRYYKLGKINFVGNQSFPPTSLNDYMIGTTRARLSQFKKELPFVQTDLETGTGLLKNFYISQGFPSVQIEPLQFQFDEALDNVDVTVVVKEGPKFVFGAITFPDVPGVPESAFQAKANELNNPAKPYSDSAVSNLQRDVLFVLKQYGHVTAQVSVKADIAAAKAGAVPVEVNIEPGPAYQFGRIIVNQRPNARLKPDFLPNRFQHLIGQTYSPLKLQELDSEMITTGLFDSLDFQETAMPDNTVQLTLNPYESKQKYFGIFGGYDTFYGVIFGGSFSDRDLGGEGHVFSASAEITGRGPKAKVSYEDPWFLNTKLDFLTEAGVDDQSLYGYTYVDEYLRWNLTAKYGKTLTTGSKEYQSGIFLLLRNANLSQINITPESLVGPTSYDLVSFGATQTIDRRDNPLNPRKGWILEFAASDSELLRNYVNYLTLTERFSVYVPVGPTVLAAGVRFGTILPSEGGVLAIPIEERFFSGGATTVRSFLERQLSPKDVGNNPLGGLSRSVFNLEDDFPIYAGVIGAVFFDSGGLGNSPFDNFSTGVGLGLRYNLPVGPIRVDYGINPAPRKNDSFGAFNLSFGFAF
;
A
#
# COMPACT_ATOMS: atom_id res chain seq x y z
N MET A 1 48.00 -25.33 50.72
CA MET A 1 48.00 -25.44 49.27
C MET A 1 46.66 -24.85 48.79
N SER A 2 46.65 -23.55 48.51
CA SER A 2 45.50 -22.77 48.08
C SER A 2 45.67 -22.49 46.59
N LEU A 3 44.69 -22.89 45.79
CA LEU A 3 44.59 -22.59 44.35
C LEU A 3 43.67 -21.40 44.19
N GLU A 4 44.24 -20.20 43.92
CA GLU A 4 43.51 -19.02 43.45
C GLU A 4 43.17 -19.18 41.95
N SER A 5 41.89 -19.24 41.61
CA SER A 5 41.40 -19.16 40.25
C SER A 5 41.26 -17.67 39.85
N ARG A 6 42.13 -17.18 38.98
CA ARG A 6 41.99 -15.89 38.34
C ARG A 6 40.98 -15.99 37.19
N HIS A 7 39.81 -15.33 37.34
CA HIS A 7 38.92 -15.05 36.24
C HIS A 7 39.58 -14.05 35.28
N HIS A 8 39.85 -14.50 34.05
CA HIS A 8 40.19 -13.60 32.93
C HIS A 8 38.90 -13.15 32.26
N GLU A 9 38.52 -11.87 32.42
CA GLU A 9 37.52 -11.22 31.54
C GLU A 9 38.13 -11.12 30.14
N PRO A 10 37.38 -11.51 29.08
CA PRO A 10 37.85 -11.35 27.71
C PRO A 10 37.85 -9.84 27.34
N LYS A 11 39.01 -9.30 27.00
CA LYS A 11 39.17 -7.98 26.43
C LYS A 11 38.36 -7.92 25.10
N PRO A 12 37.56 -6.87 24.88
CA PRO A 12 36.84 -6.73 23.62
C PRO A 12 37.81 -6.65 22.44
N SER A 13 37.44 -7.28 21.32
CA SER A 13 38.25 -7.36 20.12
C SER A 13 38.60 -5.98 19.56
N PRO A 14 39.72 -5.78 18.87
CA PRO A 14 40.14 -4.51 18.29
C PRO A 14 39.06 -3.89 17.37
N ALA A 15 38.29 -4.71 16.65
CA ALA A 15 37.22 -4.28 15.77
C ALA A 15 36.11 -3.48 16.48
N LEU A 16 35.73 -3.86 17.71
CA LEU A 16 34.69 -3.13 18.47
C LEU A 16 35.14 -1.74 18.94
N ARG A 17 36.45 -1.55 19.20
CA ARG A 17 37.00 -0.21 19.54
C ARG A 17 37.04 0.70 18.34
N ASP A 18 37.31 0.20 17.15
CA ASP A 18 37.35 0.99 15.93
C ASP A 18 35.92 1.43 15.51
N TYR A 19 34.92 0.55 15.64
CA TYR A 19 33.51 0.94 15.40
C TYR A 19 33.00 2.06 16.30
N ALA A 20 33.31 2.04 17.59
CA ALA A 20 32.92 3.11 18.50
C ALA A 20 33.57 4.46 18.14
N SER A 21 34.80 4.44 17.62
CA SER A 21 35.52 5.64 17.17
C SER A 21 34.95 6.20 15.84
N VAL A 22 34.46 5.33 14.97
CA VAL A 22 33.81 5.70 13.70
C VAL A 22 32.45 6.32 13.98
N ILE A 23 31.62 5.70 14.83
CA ILE A 23 30.32 6.25 15.24
C ILE A 23 30.48 7.64 15.86
N ALA A 24 31.45 7.83 16.74
CA ALA A 24 31.70 9.13 17.37
C ALA A 24 32.21 10.19 16.37
N ARG A 25 32.95 9.79 15.33
CA ARG A 25 33.38 10.70 14.24
C ARG A 25 32.21 11.06 13.32
N THR A 26 31.41 10.10 12.93
CA THR A 26 30.21 10.31 12.09
C THR A 26 29.20 11.21 12.80
N ALA A 27 28.92 10.97 14.08
CA ALA A 27 28.04 11.81 14.87
C ALA A 27 28.54 13.28 15.00
N ARG A 28 29.85 13.48 15.15
CA ARG A 28 30.44 14.83 15.15
C ARG A 28 30.38 15.52 13.79
N ARG A 29 30.45 14.77 12.69
CA ARG A 29 30.29 15.27 11.31
C ARG A 29 28.85 15.67 11.03
N CYS A 30 27.89 14.85 11.41
CA CYS A 30 26.46 15.17 11.29
C CYS A 30 26.07 16.42 12.10
N LEU A 31 26.65 16.60 13.31
CA LEU A 31 26.46 17.82 14.11
C LEU A 31 27.03 19.08 13.42
N ARG A 32 28.12 18.97 12.66
CA ARG A 32 28.68 20.08 11.87
C ARG A 32 27.83 20.42 10.66
N ILE A 33 27.24 19.42 9.99
CA ILE A 33 26.31 19.63 8.88
C ILE A 33 25.00 20.25 9.38
N GLY A 34 24.47 19.78 10.53
CA GLY A 34 23.34 20.42 11.19
C GLY A 34 23.54 21.88 11.55
N ALA A 35 24.77 22.25 11.96
CA ALA A 35 25.12 23.63 12.24
C ALA A 35 25.22 24.53 10.99
N LEU A 36 25.51 23.96 9.81
CA LEU A 36 25.46 24.71 8.54
C LEU A 36 24.02 24.99 8.11
N CYS A 37 23.09 24.08 8.37
CA CYS A 37 21.66 24.29 8.07
C CYS A 37 21.00 25.33 8.97
N THR A 38 21.52 25.57 10.18
CA THR A 38 21.01 26.61 11.12
C THR A 38 21.41 28.03 10.75
N LEU A 39 22.37 28.24 9.85
CA LEU A 39 22.78 29.57 9.38
C LEU A 39 21.85 30.21 8.33
N LEU A 40 20.83 29.50 7.87
CA LEU A 40 19.84 29.97 6.88
C LEU A 40 18.46 30.24 7.48
N TRP A 41 18.33 30.27 8.82
CA TRP A 41 17.06 30.56 9.48
C TRP A 41 16.94 32.02 9.85
N PRO A 42 15.84 32.72 9.52
CA PRO A 42 15.58 34.03 10.08
C PRO A 42 15.21 33.88 11.57
N ALA A 43 15.95 34.56 12.42
CA ALA A 43 15.70 34.62 13.85
C ALA A 43 14.38 35.30 14.16
N SER A 44 13.38 34.53 14.52
CA SER A 44 12.19 35.08 15.19
C SER A 44 11.59 34.05 16.18
N ALA A 45 11.58 34.55 17.43
CA ALA A 45 10.73 34.14 18.55
C ALA A 45 11.07 32.86 19.32
N LEU A 46 11.99 32.98 20.25
CA LEU A 46 11.95 32.30 21.55
C LEU A 46 11.03 33.11 22.48
N ALA A 47 9.83 32.67 22.71
CA ALA A 47 9.02 33.09 23.86
C ALA A 47 8.90 31.90 24.81
N GLN A 48 9.52 32.04 25.97
CA GLN A 48 9.37 31.17 27.12
C GLN A 48 7.96 31.29 27.68
N SER A 49 7.25 30.17 27.87
CA SER A 49 6.19 30.09 28.87
C SER A 49 6.46 28.90 29.78
N ASN A 50 6.90 29.22 30.99
CA ASN A 50 6.86 28.34 32.15
C ASN A 50 5.41 28.09 32.54
N ALA A 51 4.96 26.86 32.49
CA ALA A 51 3.81 26.41 33.25
C ALA A 51 4.20 25.11 33.97
N GLN A 52 4.47 25.28 35.26
CA GLN A 52 4.44 24.19 36.24
C GLN A 52 2.99 23.71 36.33
N GLU A 53 2.74 22.48 35.98
CA GLU A 53 1.52 21.80 36.40
C GLU A 53 1.90 20.54 37.17
N ALA A 54 1.47 20.51 38.41
CA ALA A 54 1.76 19.50 39.40
C ALA A 54 1.17 18.16 38.99
N ALA A 55 2.01 17.15 38.95
CA ALA A 55 1.59 15.76 38.86
C ALA A 55 0.86 15.34 40.14
N ALA A 56 -0.46 15.29 40.10
CA ALA A 56 -1.25 14.54 41.07
C ALA A 56 -1.33 13.09 40.57
N THR A 57 -0.40 12.26 41.02
CA THR A 57 -0.47 10.79 40.93
C THR A 57 -1.60 10.32 41.81
N ASN A 58 -2.81 10.18 41.24
CA ASN A 58 -3.85 9.37 41.84
C ASN A 58 -3.53 7.90 41.53
N GLN A 59 -2.85 7.24 42.45
CA GLN A 59 -2.81 5.78 42.49
C GLN A 59 -4.23 5.30 42.82
N LEU A 60 -4.96 4.90 41.76
CA LEU A 60 -6.12 4.04 41.93
C LEU A 60 -5.60 2.70 42.47
N GLN A 61 -5.70 2.50 43.78
CA GLN A 61 -5.65 1.16 44.36
C GLN A 61 -6.74 0.33 43.66
N PRO A 62 -6.44 -0.91 43.25
CA PRO A 62 -7.49 -1.81 42.77
C PRO A 62 -8.47 -1.99 43.90
N THR A 63 -9.68 -1.45 43.74
CA THR A 63 -10.82 -1.79 44.57
C THR A 63 -10.99 -3.31 44.50
N PRO A 64 -11.10 -4.01 45.64
CA PRO A 64 -11.44 -5.43 45.61
C PRO A 64 -12.73 -5.60 44.81
N PRO A 65 -12.85 -6.66 44.00
CA PRO A 65 -14.05 -6.88 43.20
C PRO A 65 -15.24 -6.90 44.18
N PRO A 66 -16.36 -6.25 43.82
CA PRO A 66 -17.52 -6.25 44.71
C PRO A 66 -17.94 -7.70 44.99
N GLU A 67 -18.12 -8.04 46.26
CA GLU A 67 -18.57 -9.37 46.75
C GLU A 67 -19.95 -9.80 46.21
N THR A 68 -20.42 -9.21 45.12
CA THR A 68 -21.76 -9.27 44.57
C THR A 68 -21.88 -9.86 43.17
N ALA A 69 -20.83 -10.52 42.64
CA ALA A 69 -20.91 -11.12 41.31
C ALA A 69 -21.94 -12.28 41.32
N SER A 70 -22.95 -12.18 40.45
CA SER A 70 -23.88 -13.26 40.17
C SER A 70 -23.13 -14.49 39.64
N ARG A 71 -23.34 -15.66 40.23
CA ARG A 71 -22.69 -16.91 39.82
C ARG A 71 -23.51 -17.55 38.69
N VAL A 72 -22.87 -17.85 37.58
CA VAL A 72 -23.49 -18.60 36.47
C VAL A 72 -22.96 -20.01 36.46
N ILE A 73 -23.88 -21.00 36.50
CA ILE A 73 -23.61 -22.43 36.53
C ILE A 73 -24.18 -23.05 35.25
N PHE A 74 -23.36 -23.82 34.53
CA PHE A 74 -23.77 -24.56 33.35
C PHE A 74 -23.95 -26.04 33.74
N THR A 75 -25.00 -26.65 33.25
CA THR A 75 -25.27 -28.09 33.44
C THR A 75 -25.73 -28.71 32.10
N GLY A 76 -25.32 -29.93 31.83
CA GLY A 76 -25.71 -30.67 30.62
C GLY A 76 -24.85 -30.36 29.41
N ASN A 77 -23.84 -29.50 29.49
CA ASN A 77 -22.89 -29.22 28.45
C ASN A 77 -21.87 -30.38 28.31
N GLN A 78 -21.96 -31.16 27.25
CA GLN A 78 -21.10 -32.32 27.01
C GLN A 78 -19.97 -32.01 25.99
N HIS A 79 -20.25 -31.13 25.04
CA HIS A 79 -19.33 -30.87 23.89
C HIS A 79 -18.55 -29.57 24.02
N PHE A 80 -18.95 -28.64 24.89
CA PHE A 80 -18.27 -27.36 25.08
C PHE A 80 -17.92 -27.13 26.54
N SER A 81 -16.70 -26.61 26.78
CA SER A 81 -16.29 -26.23 28.13
C SER A 81 -17.01 -24.98 28.61
N GLU A 82 -17.10 -24.79 29.95
CA GLU A 82 -17.68 -23.56 30.54
C GLU A 82 -17.01 -22.30 30.00
N GLU A 83 -15.69 -22.32 29.75
CA GLU A 83 -14.95 -21.19 29.21
C GLU A 83 -15.45 -20.82 27.80
N GLN A 84 -15.67 -21.83 26.94
CA GLN A 84 -16.23 -21.63 25.61
C GLN A 84 -17.66 -21.11 25.62
N LEU A 85 -18.46 -21.53 26.62
CA LEU A 85 -19.84 -21.07 26.78
C LEU A 85 -19.93 -19.65 27.35
N ARG A 86 -18.93 -19.19 28.10
CA ARG A 86 -18.85 -17.81 28.61
C ARG A 86 -18.53 -16.77 27.54
N GLN A 87 -17.81 -17.15 26.50
CA GLN A 87 -17.44 -16.21 25.43
C GLN A 87 -18.63 -15.53 24.73
N PRO A 88 -19.66 -16.27 24.24
CA PRO A 88 -20.83 -15.66 23.60
C PRO A 88 -21.74 -14.93 24.59
N LEU A 89 -21.53 -15.14 25.88
CA LEU A 89 -22.34 -14.55 26.97
C LEU A 89 -21.68 -13.31 27.60
N ALA A 90 -20.56 -12.81 27.04
CA ALA A 90 -19.81 -11.68 27.63
C ALA A 90 -20.71 -10.45 27.88
N ASP A 91 -21.52 -10.06 26.92
CA ASP A 91 -22.43 -8.91 27.03
C ASP A 91 -23.59 -9.15 27.98
N PRO A 92 -24.36 -10.26 27.85
CA PRO A 92 -25.39 -10.59 28.86
C PRO A 92 -24.84 -10.69 30.28
N LEU A 93 -23.68 -11.31 30.47
CA LEU A 93 -23.08 -11.45 31.80
C LEU A 93 -22.61 -10.09 32.36
N LEU A 94 -22.14 -9.19 31.53
CA LEU A 94 -21.80 -7.82 31.92
C LEU A 94 -23.06 -7.04 32.33
N SER A 95 -24.16 -7.19 31.59
CA SER A 95 -25.46 -6.59 31.99
C SER A 95 -25.96 -7.14 33.33
N ILE A 96 -25.88 -8.44 33.54
CA ILE A 96 -26.22 -9.06 34.84
C ILE A 96 -25.34 -8.51 35.98
N GLN A 97 -24.06 -8.27 35.70
CA GLN A 97 -23.13 -7.69 36.69
C GLN A 97 -23.49 -6.24 37.05
N ASN A 98 -23.89 -5.43 36.05
CA ASN A 98 -24.17 -4.01 36.23
C ASN A 98 -25.58 -3.74 36.77
N GLU A 99 -26.57 -4.48 36.29
CA GLU A 99 -28.00 -4.24 36.56
C GLU A 99 -28.60 -5.22 37.57
N GLY A 100 -27.86 -6.29 37.89
CA GLY A 100 -28.35 -7.41 38.71
C GLY A 100 -29.04 -8.52 37.90
N LEU A 101 -29.20 -9.69 38.50
CA LEU A 101 -29.83 -10.84 37.85
C LEU A 101 -31.36 -10.69 37.83
N THR A 102 -31.92 -10.41 36.66
CA THR A 102 -33.36 -10.31 36.42
C THR A 102 -33.83 -11.46 35.50
N ALA A 103 -35.13 -11.76 35.50
CA ALA A 103 -35.71 -12.81 34.67
C ALA A 103 -35.50 -12.53 33.14
N PRO A 104 -35.66 -11.29 32.61
CA PRO A 104 -35.34 -10.98 31.24
C PRO A 104 -33.87 -11.24 30.88
N LEU A 105 -32.90 -10.81 31.71
CA LEU A 105 -31.48 -11.04 31.47
C LEU A 105 -31.10 -12.53 31.54
N ALA A 106 -31.80 -13.31 32.40
CA ALA A 106 -31.63 -14.75 32.45
C ALA A 106 -32.15 -15.43 31.18
N ASP A 107 -33.29 -14.96 30.65
CA ASP A 107 -33.88 -15.44 29.39
C ASP A 107 -33.00 -15.11 28.20
N ASP A 108 -32.52 -13.87 28.09
CA ASP A 108 -31.55 -13.44 27.08
C ASP A 108 -30.28 -14.30 27.13
N THR A 109 -29.75 -14.57 28.32
CA THR A 109 -28.56 -15.41 28.50
C THR A 109 -28.80 -16.83 27.98
N ALA A 110 -29.95 -17.44 28.28
CA ALA A 110 -30.33 -18.75 27.77
C ALA A 110 -30.48 -18.73 26.21
N TYR A 111 -31.13 -17.71 25.67
CA TYR A 111 -31.29 -17.53 24.21
C TYR A 111 -29.95 -17.39 23.48
N TYR A 112 -29.03 -16.55 23.98
CA TYR A 112 -27.69 -16.40 23.36
C TYR A 112 -26.94 -17.74 23.38
N LEU A 113 -27.11 -18.53 24.44
CA LEU A 113 -26.49 -19.84 24.50
C LEU A 113 -27.11 -20.81 23.48
N GLU A 114 -28.42 -20.80 23.28
CA GLU A 114 -29.07 -21.58 22.22
C GLU A 114 -28.56 -21.18 20.84
N VAL A 115 -28.44 -19.86 20.57
CA VAL A 115 -27.87 -19.35 19.29
C VAL A 115 -26.44 -19.86 19.11
N PHE A 116 -25.64 -19.89 20.17
CA PHE A 116 -24.28 -20.42 20.13
C PHE A 116 -24.23 -21.87 19.67
N TYR A 117 -25.10 -22.72 20.24
CA TYR A 117 -25.18 -24.12 19.87
C TYR A 117 -25.75 -24.34 18.47
N ARG A 118 -26.85 -23.66 18.12
CA ARG A 118 -27.46 -23.74 16.76
C ARG A 118 -26.46 -23.36 15.66
N ARG A 119 -25.66 -22.31 15.89
CA ARG A 119 -24.59 -21.91 14.94
C ARG A 119 -23.44 -22.92 14.80
N ARG A 120 -23.40 -23.93 15.68
CA ARG A 120 -22.39 -24.99 15.67
C ARG A 120 -22.91 -26.36 15.27
N GLY A 121 -24.14 -26.44 14.80
CA GLY A 121 -24.72 -27.68 14.25
C GLY A 121 -25.60 -28.45 15.21
N TYR A 122 -26.10 -27.83 16.27
CA TYR A 122 -27.06 -28.41 17.23
C TYR A 122 -28.43 -27.73 17.05
N PRO A 123 -29.24 -28.10 16.03
CA PRO A 123 -30.49 -27.40 15.71
C PRO A 123 -31.54 -27.58 16.80
N ASN A 124 -31.52 -28.71 17.53
CA ASN A 124 -32.51 -29.08 18.54
C ASN A 124 -32.07 -28.80 19.97
N VAL A 125 -31.09 -27.90 20.15
CA VAL A 125 -30.68 -27.46 21.49
C VAL A 125 -31.83 -26.76 22.19
N ASN A 126 -31.95 -27.03 23.46
CA ASN A 126 -32.89 -26.34 24.36
C ASN A 126 -32.16 -25.95 25.64
N VAL A 127 -32.23 -24.67 26.01
CA VAL A 127 -31.57 -24.13 27.20
C VAL A 127 -32.66 -23.57 28.12
N THR A 128 -32.82 -24.17 29.27
CA THR A 128 -33.71 -23.66 30.33
C THR A 128 -32.90 -23.05 31.45
N TYR A 129 -33.49 -22.12 32.18
CA TYR A 129 -32.78 -21.47 33.28
C TYR A 129 -33.57 -21.53 34.59
N GLN A 130 -32.85 -21.46 35.70
CA GLN A 130 -33.38 -21.27 37.01
C GLN A 130 -32.61 -20.18 37.76
N VAL A 131 -33.34 -19.24 38.34
CA VAL A 131 -32.74 -18.17 39.16
C VAL A 131 -32.95 -18.53 40.63
N ARG A 132 -31.85 -18.66 41.37
CA ARG A 132 -31.85 -18.94 42.82
C ARG A 132 -31.05 -17.86 43.56
N GLY A 133 -31.74 -16.83 44.01
CA GLY A 133 -31.06 -15.68 44.60
C GLY A 133 -30.13 -14.98 43.60
N ARG A 134 -28.82 -15.12 43.75
CA ARG A 134 -27.80 -14.56 42.85
C ARG A 134 -27.17 -15.61 41.92
N GLU A 135 -27.68 -16.80 41.88
CA GLU A 135 -27.19 -17.86 40.99
C GLU A 135 -28.13 -18.01 39.81
N LEU A 136 -27.56 -17.97 38.61
CA LEU A 136 -28.19 -18.33 37.36
C LEU A 136 -27.73 -19.73 36.96
N GLN A 137 -28.60 -20.70 37.05
CA GLN A 137 -28.35 -22.06 36.58
C GLN A 137 -28.93 -22.20 35.17
N LEU A 138 -28.07 -22.51 34.18
CA LEU A 138 -28.44 -22.80 32.79
C LEU A 138 -28.38 -24.30 32.58
N ASN A 139 -29.55 -24.91 32.29
CA ASN A 139 -29.63 -26.34 32.02
C ASN A 139 -29.72 -26.55 30.51
N ILE A 140 -28.71 -27.18 29.97
CA ILE A 140 -28.50 -27.33 28.53
C ILE A 140 -28.87 -28.76 28.11
N SER A 141 -29.80 -28.88 27.19
CA SER A 141 -30.04 -30.11 26.45
C SER A 141 -29.50 -29.88 25.02
N GLU A 142 -28.27 -30.32 24.78
CA GLU A 142 -27.56 -29.99 23.53
C GLU A 142 -28.26 -30.54 22.27
N GLY A 143 -28.93 -31.68 22.41
CA GLY A 143 -29.49 -32.39 21.27
C GLY A 143 -28.41 -33.04 20.42
N ARG A 144 -28.80 -33.50 19.24
CA ARG A 144 -27.89 -34.17 18.31
C ARG A 144 -27.16 -33.15 17.42
N TYR A 145 -25.87 -33.38 17.19
CA TYR A 145 -25.07 -32.62 16.23
C TYR A 145 -25.39 -33.07 14.79
N TYR A 146 -25.58 -32.11 13.88
CA TYR A 146 -25.76 -32.39 12.45
C TYR A 146 -24.78 -31.57 11.61
N LYS A 147 -24.25 -32.23 10.56
CA LYS A 147 -23.49 -31.61 9.49
C LYS A 147 -24.42 -31.17 8.36
N LEU A 148 -24.01 -30.18 7.59
CA LEU A 148 -24.65 -29.86 6.33
C LEU A 148 -24.31 -30.94 5.29
N GLY A 149 -25.34 -31.61 4.81
CA GLY A 149 -25.27 -32.61 3.73
C GLY A 149 -25.24 -31.94 2.35
N LYS A 150 -25.97 -32.56 1.40
CA LYS A 150 -26.07 -32.02 0.03
C LYS A 150 -27.08 -30.88 -0.03
N ILE A 151 -26.78 -29.86 -0.84
CA ILE A 151 -27.76 -28.85 -1.24
C ILE A 151 -28.22 -29.17 -2.67
N ASN A 152 -29.49 -29.56 -2.80
CA ASN A 152 -30.11 -29.91 -4.05
C ASN A 152 -30.92 -28.72 -4.58
N PHE A 153 -30.58 -28.22 -5.76
CA PHE A 153 -31.31 -27.14 -6.42
C PHE A 153 -32.29 -27.73 -7.44
N VAL A 154 -33.52 -27.23 -7.46
CA VAL A 154 -34.58 -27.62 -8.38
C VAL A 154 -35.11 -26.39 -9.09
N GLY A 155 -35.15 -26.41 -10.43
CA GLY A 155 -35.68 -25.32 -11.24
C GLY A 155 -34.65 -24.24 -11.63
N ASN A 156 -33.39 -24.38 -11.24
CA ASN A 156 -32.28 -23.54 -11.62
C ASN A 156 -31.76 -23.85 -13.02
N GLN A 157 -32.41 -23.29 -14.06
CA GLN A 157 -32.04 -23.54 -15.46
C GLN A 157 -30.88 -22.66 -15.95
N SER A 158 -30.76 -21.46 -15.39
CA SER A 158 -29.82 -20.44 -15.87
C SER A 158 -28.42 -20.52 -15.25
N PHE A 159 -28.29 -21.12 -14.07
CA PHE A 159 -27.02 -21.19 -13.34
C PHE A 159 -26.74 -22.58 -12.81
N PRO A 160 -25.49 -23.06 -12.85
CA PRO A 160 -25.11 -24.35 -12.31
C PRO A 160 -25.22 -24.40 -10.79
N PRO A 161 -25.57 -25.55 -10.19
CA PRO A 161 -25.65 -25.69 -8.73
C PRO A 161 -24.40 -25.28 -7.97
N THR A 162 -23.22 -25.49 -8.57
CA THR A 162 -21.92 -25.10 -7.96
C THR A 162 -21.81 -23.60 -7.68
N SER A 163 -22.29 -22.76 -8.60
CA SER A 163 -22.29 -21.30 -8.44
C SER A 163 -23.32 -20.82 -7.41
N LEU A 164 -24.46 -21.52 -7.31
CA LEU A 164 -25.53 -21.17 -6.38
C LEU A 164 -25.21 -21.60 -4.95
N ASN A 165 -24.46 -22.69 -4.81
CA ASN A 165 -24.08 -23.26 -3.53
C ASN A 165 -23.30 -22.24 -2.65
N ASP A 166 -22.42 -21.43 -3.27
CA ASP A 166 -21.62 -20.44 -2.53
C ASP A 166 -22.48 -19.37 -1.84
N TYR A 167 -23.62 -19.01 -2.42
CA TYR A 167 -24.58 -18.09 -1.79
C TYR A 167 -25.26 -18.73 -0.57
N MET A 168 -25.58 -20.03 -0.65
CA MET A 168 -26.24 -20.76 0.45
C MET A 168 -25.32 -20.98 1.64
N ILE A 169 -24.05 -21.32 1.42
CA ILE A 169 -23.11 -21.69 2.48
C ILE A 169 -22.20 -20.53 2.91
N GLY A 170 -22.20 -19.39 2.19
CA GLY A 170 -21.27 -18.27 2.36
C GLY A 170 -21.23 -17.77 3.81
N THR A 171 -22.38 -17.58 4.43
CA THR A 171 -22.50 -17.10 5.83
C THR A 171 -21.89 -18.10 6.82
N THR A 172 -22.12 -19.39 6.66
CA THR A 172 -21.52 -20.44 7.50
C THR A 172 -20.00 -20.51 7.27
N ARG A 173 -19.57 -20.51 6.01
CA ARG A 173 -18.15 -20.60 5.64
C ARG A 173 -17.32 -19.42 6.15
N ALA A 174 -17.87 -18.21 6.13
CA ALA A 174 -17.18 -17.00 6.61
C ALA A 174 -16.81 -17.05 8.12
N ARG A 175 -17.55 -17.83 8.91
CA ARG A 175 -17.30 -18.01 10.35
C ARG A 175 -16.31 -19.13 10.67
N LEU A 176 -15.96 -19.96 9.70
CA LEU A 176 -15.13 -21.14 9.91
C LEU A 176 -13.76 -20.98 9.27
N SER A 177 -12.76 -21.69 9.82
CA SER A 177 -11.43 -21.77 9.20
C SER A 177 -11.56 -22.34 7.78
N GLN A 178 -10.82 -21.77 6.82
CA GLN A 178 -10.79 -22.21 5.40
C GLN A 178 -10.39 -23.68 5.23
N PHE A 179 -9.77 -24.29 6.24
CA PHE A 179 -9.33 -25.69 6.23
C PHE A 179 -10.43 -26.69 6.66
N LYS A 180 -11.56 -26.20 7.17
CA LYS A 180 -12.65 -27.09 7.61
C LYS A 180 -13.48 -27.53 6.41
N LYS A 181 -13.35 -28.81 6.03
CA LYS A 181 -14.04 -29.39 4.85
C LYS A 181 -15.53 -29.64 5.12
N GLU A 182 -15.91 -30.02 6.35
CA GLU A 182 -17.28 -30.30 6.75
C GLU A 182 -17.90 -29.10 7.44
N LEU A 183 -19.09 -28.70 6.99
CA LEU A 183 -19.82 -27.57 7.55
C LEU A 183 -20.88 -28.05 8.55
N PRO A 184 -21.11 -27.38 9.69
CA PRO A 184 -22.24 -27.65 10.54
C PRO A 184 -23.55 -27.25 9.83
N PHE A 185 -24.62 -27.95 10.12
CA PHE A 185 -25.94 -27.53 9.70
C PHE A 185 -26.40 -26.34 10.55
N VAL A 186 -26.66 -25.20 9.90
CA VAL A 186 -27.12 -23.95 10.55
C VAL A 186 -28.30 -23.41 9.74
N GLN A 187 -29.51 -23.70 10.20
CA GLN A 187 -30.75 -23.35 9.50
C GLN A 187 -30.84 -21.84 9.20
N THR A 188 -30.57 -20.97 10.17
CA THR A 188 -30.64 -19.51 10.02
C THR A 188 -29.67 -18.96 8.97
N ASP A 189 -28.51 -19.60 8.82
CA ASP A 189 -27.54 -19.20 7.77
C ASP A 189 -28.06 -19.59 6.38
N LEU A 190 -28.68 -20.76 6.25
CA LEU A 190 -29.27 -21.20 4.98
C LEU A 190 -30.46 -20.32 4.61
N GLU A 191 -31.29 -19.92 5.57
CA GLU A 191 -32.38 -18.95 5.35
C GLU A 191 -31.81 -17.58 4.90
N THR A 192 -30.74 -17.12 5.51
CA THR A 192 -30.01 -15.92 5.06
C THR A 192 -29.46 -16.13 3.63
N GLY A 193 -28.92 -17.32 3.36
CA GLY A 193 -28.43 -17.74 2.04
C GLY A 193 -29.49 -17.66 0.95
N THR A 194 -30.76 -18.00 1.25
CA THR A 194 -31.85 -17.84 0.27
C THR A 194 -32.09 -16.38 -0.11
N GLY A 195 -31.93 -15.45 0.85
CA GLY A 195 -31.99 -14.00 0.57
C GLY A 195 -30.87 -13.54 -0.34
N LEU A 196 -29.65 -13.99 -0.08
CA LEU A 196 -28.48 -13.70 -0.91
C LEU A 196 -28.66 -14.31 -2.32
N LEU A 197 -29.13 -15.53 -2.42
CA LEU A 197 -29.41 -16.20 -3.69
C LEU A 197 -30.49 -15.47 -4.49
N LYS A 198 -31.57 -15.03 -3.85
CA LYS A 198 -32.61 -14.21 -4.47
C LYS A 198 -32.03 -12.90 -5.04
N ASN A 199 -31.22 -12.19 -4.26
CA ASN A 199 -30.59 -10.95 -4.71
C ASN A 199 -29.62 -11.21 -5.87
N PHE A 200 -28.91 -12.33 -5.86
CA PHE A 200 -28.08 -12.74 -7.00
C PHE A 200 -28.92 -12.89 -8.28
N TYR A 201 -30.01 -13.66 -8.25
CA TYR A 201 -30.89 -13.82 -9.42
C TYR A 201 -31.45 -12.49 -9.92
N ILE A 202 -31.91 -11.61 -9.01
CA ILE A 202 -32.37 -10.27 -9.36
C ILE A 202 -31.26 -9.48 -10.07
N SER A 203 -30.03 -9.53 -9.55
CA SER A 203 -28.88 -8.86 -10.17
C SER A 203 -28.51 -9.42 -11.54
N GLN A 204 -28.88 -10.66 -11.82
CA GLN A 204 -28.64 -11.36 -13.09
C GLN A 204 -29.79 -11.22 -14.10
N GLY A 205 -30.78 -10.37 -13.80
CA GLY A 205 -31.88 -10.06 -14.70
C GLY A 205 -33.17 -10.88 -14.51
N PHE A 206 -33.36 -11.49 -13.35
CA PHE A 206 -34.55 -12.25 -12.99
C PHE A 206 -35.36 -11.54 -11.88
N PRO A 207 -36.04 -10.40 -12.16
CA PRO A 207 -36.72 -9.62 -11.12
C PRO A 207 -37.88 -10.35 -10.44
N SER A 208 -38.45 -11.35 -11.11
CA SER A 208 -39.60 -12.13 -10.63
C SER A 208 -39.23 -13.43 -9.96
N VAL A 209 -37.94 -13.65 -9.66
CA VAL A 209 -37.48 -14.90 -9.04
C VAL A 209 -38.16 -15.14 -7.68
N GLN A 210 -38.59 -16.37 -7.48
CA GLN A 210 -39.14 -16.83 -6.21
C GLN A 210 -38.35 -18.06 -5.76
N ILE A 211 -37.98 -18.06 -4.47
CA ILE A 211 -37.37 -19.22 -3.82
C ILE A 211 -38.35 -19.70 -2.77
N GLU A 212 -38.74 -20.94 -2.87
CA GLU A 212 -39.68 -21.57 -1.94
C GLU A 212 -38.97 -21.80 -0.56
N PRO A 213 -39.75 -21.97 0.52
CA PRO A 213 -39.19 -22.35 1.82
C PRO A 213 -38.30 -23.59 1.72
N LEU A 214 -37.15 -23.55 2.41
CA LEU A 214 -36.21 -24.67 2.39
C LEU A 214 -36.83 -25.95 2.95
N GLN A 215 -36.54 -27.07 2.30
CA GLN A 215 -36.92 -28.39 2.77
C GLN A 215 -35.70 -29.09 3.33
N PHE A 216 -35.80 -29.58 4.57
CA PHE A 216 -34.72 -30.25 5.27
C PHE A 216 -35.01 -31.72 5.44
N GLN A 217 -34.07 -32.57 5.04
CA GLN A 217 -34.14 -34.01 5.22
C GLN A 217 -33.03 -34.45 6.17
N PHE A 218 -33.42 -34.86 7.37
CA PHE A 218 -32.46 -35.31 8.40
C PHE A 218 -32.16 -36.80 8.18
N ASP A 219 -30.87 -37.11 8.05
CA ASP A 219 -30.35 -38.48 8.04
C ASP A 219 -29.64 -38.74 9.39
N GLU A 220 -30.34 -39.48 10.25
CA GLU A 220 -29.83 -39.82 11.56
C GLU A 220 -28.69 -40.84 11.55
N ALA A 221 -28.55 -41.63 10.46
CA ALA A 221 -27.51 -42.63 10.36
C ALA A 221 -26.14 -41.99 10.01
N LEU A 222 -26.17 -40.90 9.25
CA LEU A 222 -24.98 -40.18 8.80
C LEU A 222 -24.73 -38.85 9.54
N ASP A 223 -25.58 -38.48 10.50
CA ASP A 223 -25.55 -37.20 11.21
C ASP A 223 -25.51 -35.99 10.26
N ASN A 224 -26.24 -36.02 9.16
CA ASN A 224 -26.28 -34.93 8.20
C ASN A 224 -27.71 -34.47 7.90
N VAL A 225 -27.82 -33.27 7.29
CA VAL A 225 -29.11 -32.73 6.81
C VAL A 225 -28.94 -32.32 5.37
N ASP A 226 -29.67 -33.00 4.50
CA ASP A 226 -29.78 -32.61 3.08
C ASP A 226 -30.83 -31.51 2.92
N VAL A 227 -30.53 -30.54 2.04
CA VAL A 227 -31.34 -29.34 1.85
C VAL A 227 -31.81 -29.26 0.41
N THR A 228 -33.11 -29.09 0.20
CA THR A 228 -33.68 -28.85 -1.14
C THR A 228 -34.11 -27.40 -1.26
N VAL A 229 -33.59 -26.74 -2.31
CA VAL A 229 -33.84 -25.34 -2.67
C VAL A 229 -34.61 -25.33 -4.00
N VAL A 230 -35.88 -24.94 -3.95
CA VAL A 230 -36.72 -24.84 -5.16
C VAL A 230 -36.70 -23.38 -5.64
N VAL A 231 -36.21 -23.18 -6.87
CA VAL A 231 -36.10 -21.87 -7.52
C VAL A 231 -37.07 -21.78 -8.69
N LYS A 232 -37.89 -20.74 -8.71
CA LYS A 232 -38.73 -20.35 -9.86
C LYS A 232 -38.11 -19.08 -10.44
N GLU A 233 -37.27 -19.22 -11.50
CA GLU A 233 -36.47 -18.10 -12.02
C GLU A 233 -37.31 -16.97 -12.61
N GLY A 234 -38.40 -17.31 -13.31
CA GLY A 234 -39.18 -16.33 -14.09
C GLY A 234 -38.47 -15.90 -15.39
N PRO A 235 -38.99 -14.91 -16.12
CA PRO A 235 -38.36 -14.39 -17.33
C PRO A 235 -37.11 -13.61 -17.05
N LYS A 236 -36.08 -13.75 -17.90
CA LYS A 236 -34.86 -12.97 -17.88
C LYS A 236 -35.02 -11.65 -18.64
N PHE A 237 -34.54 -10.56 -18.05
CA PHE A 237 -34.53 -9.24 -18.67
C PHE A 237 -33.10 -8.69 -18.75
N VAL A 238 -32.85 -7.89 -19.79
CA VAL A 238 -31.61 -7.17 -20.05
C VAL A 238 -31.94 -5.69 -20.34
N PHE A 239 -30.95 -4.82 -20.27
CA PHE A 239 -31.15 -3.43 -20.70
C PHE A 239 -31.42 -3.36 -22.20
N GLY A 240 -32.47 -2.59 -22.60
CA GLY A 240 -32.78 -2.23 -23.97
C GLY A 240 -32.26 -0.84 -24.34
N ALA A 241 -32.96 -0.15 -25.24
CA ALA A 241 -32.60 1.22 -25.61
C ALA A 241 -32.65 2.14 -24.40
N ILE A 242 -31.60 2.95 -24.20
CA ILE A 242 -31.53 3.99 -23.18
C ILE A 242 -31.56 5.33 -23.90
N THR A 243 -32.53 6.18 -23.57
CA THR A 243 -32.71 7.50 -24.18
C THR A 243 -32.43 8.61 -23.19
N PHE A 244 -31.69 9.64 -23.63
CA PHE A 244 -31.36 10.82 -22.86
C PHE A 244 -31.90 12.05 -23.54
N PRO A 245 -32.40 13.08 -22.80
CA PRO A 245 -32.69 14.39 -23.35
C PRO A 245 -31.41 15.14 -23.68
N ASP A 246 -31.49 16.13 -24.56
CA ASP A 246 -30.39 17.07 -24.78
C ASP A 246 -30.26 18.02 -23.55
N VAL A 247 -29.01 18.21 -23.08
CA VAL A 247 -28.69 19.04 -21.93
C VAL A 247 -27.68 20.11 -22.36
N PRO A 248 -28.04 21.39 -22.35
CA PRO A 248 -27.13 22.46 -22.74
C PRO A 248 -25.82 22.44 -21.95
N GLY A 249 -24.69 22.46 -22.66
CA GLY A 249 -23.35 22.46 -22.03
C GLY A 249 -22.82 21.12 -21.64
N VAL A 250 -23.56 20.02 -21.79
CA VAL A 250 -23.10 18.64 -21.56
C VAL A 250 -23.05 17.92 -22.90
N PRO A 251 -21.89 17.41 -23.33
CA PRO A 251 -21.81 16.68 -24.59
C PRO A 251 -22.59 15.37 -24.52
N GLU A 252 -23.36 15.05 -25.55
CA GLU A 252 -24.13 13.79 -25.66
C GLU A 252 -23.26 12.55 -25.43
N SER A 253 -21.99 12.59 -25.89
CA SER A 253 -21.02 11.53 -25.71
C SER A 253 -20.76 11.14 -24.23
N ALA A 254 -20.96 12.09 -23.29
CA ALA A 254 -20.80 11.83 -21.86
C ALA A 254 -21.87 10.87 -21.32
N PHE A 255 -23.12 10.98 -21.81
CA PHE A 255 -24.22 10.06 -21.47
C PHE A 255 -24.14 8.78 -22.30
N GLN A 256 -23.79 8.89 -23.59
CA GLN A 256 -23.72 7.74 -24.50
C GLN A 256 -22.70 6.70 -24.05
N ALA A 257 -21.62 7.12 -23.39
CA ALA A 257 -20.65 6.19 -22.82
C ALA A 257 -21.28 5.25 -21.76
N LYS A 258 -22.21 5.76 -20.95
CA LYS A 258 -22.94 4.98 -19.94
C LYS A 258 -23.99 4.05 -20.57
N ALA A 259 -24.69 4.52 -21.60
CA ALA A 259 -25.62 3.67 -22.36
C ALA A 259 -24.88 2.50 -23.01
N ASN A 260 -23.75 2.76 -23.63
CA ASN A 260 -22.91 1.73 -24.27
C ASN A 260 -22.39 0.70 -23.26
N GLU A 261 -22.02 1.14 -22.07
CA GLU A 261 -21.58 0.24 -20.98
C GLU A 261 -22.68 -0.77 -20.58
N LEU A 262 -23.94 -0.36 -20.61
CA LEU A 262 -25.08 -1.20 -20.25
C LEU A 262 -25.59 -2.07 -21.42
N ASN A 263 -25.43 -1.62 -22.66
CA ASN A 263 -26.02 -2.22 -23.85
C ASN A 263 -25.04 -3.05 -24.70
N ASN A 264 -23.73 -2.94 -24.49
CA ASN A 264 -22.76 -3.63 -25.36
C ASN A 264 -21.64 -4.36 -24.56
N PRO A 265 -21.79 -5.67 -24.25
CA PRO A 265 -23.01 -6.48 -24.44
C PRO A 265 -24.12 -6.09 -23.46
N ALA A 266 -25.37 -6.34 -23.83
CA ALA A 266 -26.51 -5.99 -22.99
C ALA A 266 -26.41 -6.61 -21.59
N LYS A 267 -26.34 -5.75 -20.56
CA LYS A 267 -26.22 -6.20 -19.16
C LYS A 267 -27.57 -6.63 -18.60
N PRO A 268 -27.59 -7.51 -17.59
CA PRO A 268 -28.81 -7.89 -16.88
C PRO A 268 -29.52 -6.68 -16.31
N TYR A 269 -30.85 -6.64 -16.50
CA TYR A 269 -31.70 -5.61 -15.89
C TYR A 269 -31.90 -5.88 -14.40
N SER A 270 -31.78 -4.84 -13.59
CA SER A 270 -32.18 -4.85 -12.18
C SER A 270 -32.47 -3.42 -11.70
N ASP A 271 -33.31 -3.28 -10.69
CA ASP A 271 -33.63 -1.96 -10.09
C ASP A 271 -32.38 -1.30 -9.50
N SER A 272 -31.45 -2.08 -8.98
CA SER A 272 -30.17 -1.57 -8.51
C SER A 272 -29.31 -1.01 -9.64
N ALA A 273 -29.33 -1.63 -10.83
CA ALA A 273 -28.61 -1.11 -11.99
C ALA A 273 -29.27 0.16 -12.56
N VAL A 274 -30.59 0.28 -12.50
CA VAL A 274 -31.33 1.51 -12.83
C VAL A 274 -30.98 2.63 -11.86
N SER A 275 -30.94 2.33 -10.55
CA SER A 275 -30.53 3.31 -9.52
C SER A 275 -29.06 3.73 -9.67
N ASN A 276 -28.18 2.83 -10.11
CA ASN A 276 -26.80 3.14 -10.45
C ASN A 276 -26.73 4.07 -11.66
N LEU A 277 -27.47 3.78 -12.73
CA LEU A 277 -27.56 4.65 -13.91
C LEU A 277 -28.00 6.07 -13.51
N GLN A 278 -29.02 6.20 -12.66
CA GLN A 278 -29.48 7.49 -12.15
C GLN A 278 -28.37 8.26 -11.44
N ARG A 279 -27.62 7.60 -10.55
CA ARG A 279 -26.49 8.20 -9.85
C ARG A 279 -25.34 8.58 -10.79
N ASP A 280 -25.04 7.72 -11.77
CA ASP A 280 -23.99 7.96 -12.75
C ASP A 280 -24.31 9.16 -13.63
N VAL A 281 -25.56 9.28 -14.10
CA VAL A 281 -26.02 10.45 -14.88
C VAL A 281 -25.97 11.72 -14.03
N LEU A 282 -26.42 11.68 -12.78
CA LEU A 282 -26.32 12.81 -11.87
C LEU A 282 -24.86 13.21 -11.63
N PHE A 283 -23.95 12.24 -11.50
CA PHE A 283 -22.53 12.52 -11.36
C PHE A 283 -21.94 13.17 -12.62
N VAL A 284 -22.33 12.70 -13.81
CA VAL A 284 -21.94 13.34 -15.08
C VAL A 284 -22.43 14.80 -15.12
N LEU A 285 -23.67 15.06 -14.79
CA LEU A 285 -24.22 16.43 -14.75
C LEU A 285 -23.46 17.34 -13.79
N LYS A 286 -23.14 16.84 -12.60
CA LYS A 286 -22.32 17.58 -11.64
C LYS A 286 -20.91 17.90 -12.15
N GLN A 287 -20.31 17.05 -12.99
CA GLN A 287 -19.00 17.36 -13.61
C GLN A 287 -19.05 18.59 -14.53
N TYR A 288 -20.21 18.90 -15.08
CA TYR A 288 -20.45 20.07 -15.94
C TYR A 288 -21.09 21.24 -15.18
N GLY A 289 -21.07 21.20 -13.83
CA GLY A 289 -21.53 22.29 -12.98
C GLY A 289 -23.01 22.22 -12.56
N HIS A 290 -23.77 21.23 -13.01
CA HIS A 290 -25.19 21.10 -12.67
C HIS A 290 -25.41 20.48 -11.29
N VAL A 291 -25.06 21.19 -10.23
CA VAL A 291 -25.07 20.69 -8.83
C VAL A 291 -26.48 20.37 -8.34
N THR A 292 -27.48 21.18 -8.76
CA THR A 292 -28.88 21.03 -8.36
C THR A 292 -29.72 20.19 -9.31
N ALA A 293 -29.05 19.49 -10.26
CA ALA A 293 -29.73 18.66 -11.24
C ALA A 293 -30.59 17.58 -10.57
N GLN A 294 -31.76 17.32 -11.15
CA GLN A 294 -32.61 16.20 -10.76
C GLN A 294 -32.66 15.21 -11.92
N VAL A 295 -32.54 13.94 -11.61
CA VAL A 295 -32.56 12.86 -12.60
C VAL A 295 -33.56 11.81 -12.13
N SER A 296 -34.48 11.43 -13.02
CA SER A 296 -35.35 10.30 -12.83
C SER A 296 -35.21 9.32 -13.98
N VAL A 297 -35.15 8.03 -13.65
CA VAL A 297 -34.97 6.95 -14.62
C VAL A 297 -36.22 6.07 -14.59
N LYS A 298 -36.88 5.93 -15.71
CA LYS A 298 -38.05 5.08 -15.88
C LYS A 298 -37.71 3.88 -16.74
N ALA A 299 -37.88 2.71 -16.20
CA ALA A 299 -37.74 1.45 -16.93
C ALA A 299 -39.11 0.80 -17.08
N ASP A 300 -39.49 0.47 -18.31
CA ASP A 300 -40.78 -0.13 -18.59
C ASP A 300 -40.64 -1.65 -18.94
N ILE A 301 -40.74 -2.47 -17.90
CA ILE A 301 -40.68 -3.94 -18.06
C ILE A 301 -41.86 -4.45 -18.92
N ALA A 302 -43.03 -3.78 -18.85
CA ALA A 302 -44.21 -4.21 -19.63
C ALA A 302 -44.02 -3.94 -21.13
N ALA A 303 -43.24 -2.95 -21.50
CA ALA A 303 -42.87 -2.63 -22.88
C ALA A 303 -41.65 -3.42 -23.38
N ALA A 304 -41.09 -4.32 -22.57
CA ALA A 304 -39.93 -5.12 -22.98
C ALA A 304 -40.20 -5.98 -24.23
N LYS A 305 -39.32 -5.87 -25.22
CA LYS A 305 -39.36 -6.68 -26.44
C LYS A 305 -38.22 -7.69 -26.40
N ALA A 306 -38.56 -8.98 -26.55
CA ALA A 306 -37.59 -10.07 -26.46
C ALA A 306 -36.70 -10.01 -25.18
N GLY A 307 -37.27 -9.56 -24.03
CA GLY A 307 -36.57 -9.43 -22.77
C GLY A 307 -35.72 -8.15 -22.63
N ALA A 308 -35.64 -7.29 -23.65
CA ALA A 308 -34.94 -6.02 -23.59
C ALA A 308 -35.87 -4.90 -23.06
N VAL A 309 -35.54 -4.36 -21.89
CA VAL A 309 -36.31 -3.32 -21.17
C VAL A 309 -35.90 -1.93 -21.66
N PRO A 310 -36.77 -1.15 -22.30
CA PRO A 310 -36.46 0.23 -22.65
C PRO A 310 -36.37 1.09 -21.38
N VAL A 311 -35.42 2.02 -21.38
CA VAL A 311 -35.15 2.91 -20.25
C VAL A 311 -35.15 4.36 -20.75
N GLU A 312 -35.96 5.20 -20.13
CA GLU A 312 -36.04 6.64 -20.38
C GLU A 312 -35.40 7.38 -19.20
N VAL A 313 -34.45 8.26 -19.50
CA VAL A 313 -33.82 9.14 -18.51
C VAL A 313 -34.40 10.54 -18.67
N ASN A 314 -35.03 11.05 -17.62
CA ASN A 314 -35.54 12.41 -17.58
C ASN A 314 -34.60 13.26 -16.72
N ILE A 315 -34.15 14.40 -17.24
CA ILE A 315 -33.16 15.29 -16.62
C ILE A 315 -33.72 16.71 -16.49
N GLU A 316 -33.68 17.22 -15.27
CA GLU A 316 -33.90 18.65 -14.97
C GLU A 316 -32.52 19.20 -14.54
N PRO A 317 -31.73 19.82 -15.44
CA PRO A 317 -30.33 20.13 -15.16
C PRO A 317 -30.13 21.25 -14.16
N GLY A 318 -31.09 22.21 -14.06
CA GLY A 318 -30.89 23.45 -13.31
C GLY A 318 -29.77 24.32 -13.90
N PRO A 319 -29.32 25.37 -13.21
CA PRO A 319 -28.24 26.25 -13.67
C PRO A 319 -26.87 25.54 -13.54
N ALA A 320 -25.88 26.04 -14.31
CA ALA A 320 -24.49 25.63 -14.16
C ALA A 320 -23.80 26.47 -13.07
N TYR A 321 -23.12 25.83 -12.16
CA TYR A 321 -22.41 26.41 -11.03
C TYR A 321 -20.92 26.48 -11.26
N GLN A 322 -20.26 27.45 -10.62
CA GLN A 322 -18.82 27.58 -10.53
C GLN A 322 -18.37 27.42 -9.08
N PHE A 323 -17.07 27.06 -8.87
CA PHE A 323 -16.50 27.10 -7.53
C PHE A 323 -16.53 28.54 -7.00
N GLY A 324 -17.10 28.71 -5.83
CA GLY A 324 -17.21 29.98 -5.13
C GLY A 324 -16.24 30.06 -3.93
N ARG A 325 -16.76 30.55 -2.81
CA ARG A 325 -15.99 30.79 -1.59
C ARG A 325 -15.56 29.45 -0.94
N ILE A 326 -14.34 29.45 -0.43
CA ILE A 326 -13.79 28.35 0.36
C ILE A 326 -13.73 28.76 1.83
N ILE A 327 -14.31 27.95 2.71
CA ILE A 327 -14.32 28.12 4.16
C ILE A 327 -13.64 26.90 4.76
N VAL A 328 -12.75 27.11 5.73
CA VAL A 328 -12.09 26.03 6.46
C VAL A 328 -12.52 26.06 7.92
N ASN A 329 -13.15 25.01 8.39
CA ASN A 329 -13.51 24.81 9.79
C ASN A 329 -12.32 24.15 10.52
N GLN A 330 -11.32 24.97 10.81
CA GLN A 330 -10.13 24.48 11.50
C GLN A 330 -10.42 24.24 12.99
N ARG A 331 -9.90 23.13 13.51
CA ARG A 331 -10.03 22.80 14.94
C ARG A 331 -9.16 23.73 15.80
N PRO A 332 -9.53 23.99 17.07
CA PRO A 332 -8.74 24.89 17.95
C PRO A 332 -7.29 24.48 18.16
N ASN A 333 -6.98 23.19 18.03
CA ASN A 333 -5.63 22.63 18.22
C ASN A 333 -4.95 22.23 16.90
N ALA A 334 -5.43 22.76 15.78
CA ALA A 334 -4.81 22.52 14.48
C ALA A 334 -3.37 23.03 14.45
N ARG A 335 -2.49 22.28 13.81
CA ARG A 335 -1.07 22.64 13.64
C ARG A 335 -0.82 23.39 12.34
N LEU A 336 -1.56 23.04 11.29
CA LEU A 336 -1.46 23.70 10.00
C LEU A 336 -1.92 25.17 10.12
N LYS A 337 -1.26 26.06 9.42
CA LYS A 337 -1.65 27.47 9.32
C LYS A 337 -3.04 27.62 8.70
N PRO A 338 -3.84 28.60 9.13
CA PRO A 338 -5.22 28.79 8.64
C PRO A 338 -5.34 29.02 7.13
N ASP A 339 -4.33 29.55 6.50
CA ASP A 339 -4.26 29.84 5.08
C ASP A 339 -3.72 28.67 4.22
N PHE A 340 -3.25 27.61 4.87
CA PHE A 340 -2.69 26.45 4.15
C PHE A 340 -3.68 25.85 3.14
N LEU A 341 -4.86 25.39 3.60
CA LEU A 341 -5.87 24.82 2.72
C LEU A 341 -6.49 25.85 1.75
N PRO A 342 -6.88 27.06 2.18
CA PRO A 342 -7.36 28.07 1.25
C PRO A 342 -6.42 28.30 0.05
N ASN A 343 -5.11 28.41 0.29
CA ASN A 343 -4.13 28.61 -0.77
C ASN A 343 -4.05 27.44 -1.75
N ARG A 344 -4.27 26.19 -1.29
CA ARG A 344 -4.25 25.00 -2.16
C ARG A 344 -5.51 24.88 -3.03
N PHE A 345 -6.65 25.36 -2.54
CA PHE A 345 -7.93 25.29 -3.25
C PHE A 345 -8.27 26.56 -4.04
N GLN A 346 -7.59 27.68 -3.80
CA GLN A 346 -7.88 28.98 -4.39
C GLN A 346 -7.95 28.97 -5.91
N HIS A 347 -7.14 28.15 -6.58
CA HIS A 347 -7.10 28.08 -8.04
C HIS A 347 -8.38 27.49 -8.66
N LEU A 348 -9.27 26.84 -7.86
CA LEU A 348 -10.58 26.37 -8.32
C LEU A 348 -11.60 27.50 -8.47
N ILE A 349 -11.48 28.58 -7.69
CA ILE A 349 -12.47 29.67 -7.65
C ILE A 349 -12.70 30.22 -9.05
N GLY A 350 -13.97 30.30 -9.45
CA GLY A 350 -14.39 30.73 -10.78
C GLY A 350 -14.34 29.69 -11.88
N GLN A 351 -13.77 28.51 -11.63
CA GLN A 351 -13.86 27.39 -12.57
C GLN A 351 -15.23 26.71 -12.46
N THR A 352 -15.67 26.07 -13.55
CA THR A 352 -16.86 25.21 -13.52
C THR A 352 -16.72 24.17 -12.44
N TYR A 353 -17.74 24.06 -11.57
CA TYR A 353 -17.76 23.06 -10.51
C TYR A 353 -17.66 21.66 -11.09
N SER A 354 -16.85 20.81 -10.45
CA SER A 354 -16.70 19.40 -10.80
C SER A 354 -16.28 18.60 -9.57
N PRO A 355 -17.01 17.54 -9.19
CA PRO A 355 -16.63 16.67 -8.08
C PRO A 355 -15.32 15.93 -8.33
N LEU A 356 -14.94 15.68 -9.59
CA LEU A 356 -13.64 15.06 -9.91
C LEU A 356 -12.47 15.94 -9.52
N LYS A 357 -12.57 17.27 -9.72
CA LYS A 357 -11.51 18.20 -9.29
C LYS A 357 -11.36 18.23 -7.78
N LEU A 358 -12.46 18.11 -7.03
CA LEU A 358 -12.41 17.99 -5.57
C LEU A 358 -11.77 16.65 -5.16
N GLN A 359 -12.16 15.56 -5.78
CA GLN A 359 -11.61 14.25 -5.50
C GLN A 359 -10.10 14.17 -5.82
N GLU A 360 -9.63 14.83 -6.89
CA GLU A 360 -8.21 14.94 -7.18
C GLU A 360 -7.46 15.68 -6.08
N LEU A 361 -7.97 16.84 -5.63
CA LEU A 361 -7.35 17.59 -4.55
C LEU A 361 -7.41 16.88 -3.21
N ASP A 362 -8.53 16.23 -2.89
CA ASP A 362 -8.65 15.39 -1.72
C ASP A 362 -7.57 14.29 -1.71
N SER A 363 -7.48 13.54 -2.78
CA SER A 363 -6.45 12.51 -2.95
C SER A 363 -5.03 13.07 -2.84
N GLU A 364 -4.79 14.26 -3.41
CA GLU A 364 -3.50 14.95 -3.29
C GLU A 364 -3.21 15.31 -1.82
N MET A 365 -4.16 15.89 -1.10
CA MET A 365 -4.00 16.25 0.31
C MET A 365 -3.84 15.03 1.22
N ILE A 366 -4.65 13.99 1.06
CA ILE A 366 -4.54 12.75 1.85
C ILE A 366 -3.19 12.07 1.61
N THR A 367 -2.70 12.06 0.37
CA THR A 367 -1.41 11.45 0.01
C THR A 367 -0.23 12.12 0.69
N THR A 368 -0.33 13.40 1.07
CA THR A 368 0.72 14.07 1.87
C THR A 368 0.91 13.46 3.25
N GLY A 369 -0.10 12.75 3.75
CA GLY A 369 -0.16 12.24 5.12
C GLY A 369 -0.36 13.33 6.17
N LEU A 370 -0.75 14.55 5.76
CA LEU A 370 -1.11 15.64 6.68
C LEU A 370 -2.50 15.46 7.27
N PHE A 371 -3.38 14.72 6.58
CA PHE A 371 -4.78 14.52 6.96
C PHE A 371 -5.12 13.04 7.02
N ASP A 372 -5.89 12.66 8.04
CA ASP A 372 -6.54 11.35 8.11
C ASP A 372 -7.81 11.35 7.24
N SER A 373 -8.54 12.47 7.21
CA SER A 373 -9.63 12.75 6.26
C SER A 373 -9.78 14.24 6.02
N LEU A 374 -10.35 14.58 4.87
CA LEU A 374 -10.74 15.94 4.51
C LEU A 374 -12.19 15.91 4.00
N ASP A 375 -13.13 16.22 4.89
CA ASP A 375 -14.55 16.20 4.53
C ASP A 375 -14.96 17.49 3.85
N PHE A 376 -15.70 17.36 2.75
CA PHE A 376 -16.22 18.48 1.97
C PHE A 376 -17.73 18.62 2.17
N GLN A 377 -18.17 19.83 2.52
CA GLN A 377 -19.57 20.20 2.50
C GLN A 377 -19.79 21.22 1.39
N GLU A 378 -20.62 20.85 0.43
CA GLU A 378 -20.95 21.64 -0.74
C GLU A 378 -22.29 22.39 -0.50
N THR A 379 -22.32 23.71 -0.68
CA THR A 379 -23.55 24.51 -0.55
C THR A 379 -23.73 25.33 -1.81
N ALA A 380 -24.81 25.04 -2.55
CA ALA A 380 -25.19 25.82 -3.72
C ALA A 380 -25.72 27.21 -3.28
N MET A 381 -25.15 28.27 -3.86
CA MET A 381 -25.49 29.64 -3.54
C MET A 381 -26.39 30.26 -4.64
N PRO A 382 -27.19 31.29 -4.32
CA PRO A 382 -28.12 31.92 -5.28
C PRO A 382 -27.45 32.61 -6.49
N ASP A 383 -26.13 32.89 -6.38
CA ASP A 383 -25.31 33.50 -7.44
C ASP A 383 -24.70 32.48 -8.41
N ASN A 384 -25.21 31.24 -8.42
CA ASN A 384 -24.71 30.13 -9.19
C ASN A 384 -23.23 29.75 -8.83
N THR A 385 -22.83 29.96 -7.59
CA THR A 385 -21.58 29.48 -7.06
C THR A 385 -21.78 28.34 -6.06
N VAL A 386 -20.78 27.49 -5.89
CA VAL A 386 -20.73 26.46 -4.83
C VAL A 386 -19.76 26.93 -3.76
N GLN A 387 -20.29 27.23 -2.57
CA GLN A 387 -19.45 27.42 -1.40
C GLN A 387 -18.95 26.06 -0.90
N LEU A 388 -17.63 25.92 -0.78
CA LEU A 388 -16.99 24.75 -0.19
C LEU A 388 -16.65 25.00 1.28
N THR A 389 -17.14 24.16 2.16
CA THR A 389 -16.72 24.12 3.56
C THR A 389 -15.86 22.87 3.77
N LEU A 390 -14.60 23.08 4.16
CA LEU A 390 -13.62 22.05 4.41
C LEU A 390 -13.55 21.76 5.90
N ASN A 391 -13.66 20.48 6.29
CA ASN A 391 -13.52 20.03 7.67
C ASN A 391 -12.29 19.09 7.75
N PRO A 392 -11.08 19.63 7.98
CA PRO A 392 -9.87 18.83 8.03
C PRO A 392 -9.74 18.05 9.34
N TYR A 393 -9.34 16.80 9.23
CA TYR A 393 -8.89 15.95 10.33
C TYR A 393 -7.40 15.70 10.14
N GLU A 394 -6.58 16.50 10.85
CA GLU A 394 -5.13 16.38 10.76
C GLU A 394 -4.66 15.06 11.36
N SER A 395 -3.76 14.39 10.66
CA SER A 395 -3.11 13.16 11.13
C SER A 395 -1.99 13.48 12.13
N LYS A 396 -1.38 12.46 12.71
CA LYS A 396 -0.13 12.64 13.47
C LYS A 396 0.98 13.01 12.50
N GLN A 397 1.67 14.12 12.77
CA GLN A 397 2.70 14.67 11.87
C GLN A 397 4.10 14.11 12.15
N LYS A 398 4.37 13.75 13.42
CA LYS A 398 5.69 13.28 13.85
C LYS A 398 5.71 11.77 13.94
N TYR A 399 6.68 11.20 13.25
CA TYR A 399 6.91 9.76 13.21
C TYR A 399 8.33 9.47 13.68
N PHE A 400 8.46 8.48 14.53
CA PHE A 400 9.73 7.88 14.90
C PHE A 400 9.67 6.40 14.55
N GLY A 401 10.64 5.92 13.78
CA GLY A 401 10.72 4.54 13.34
C GLY A 401 12.06 3.91 13.72
N ILE A 402 12.04 2.64 14.09
CA ILE A 402 13.19 1.77 14.17
C ILE A 402 12.99 0.68 13.12
N PHE A 403 14.01 0.39 12.36
CA PHE A 403 13.95 -0.65 11.33
C PHE A 403 15.19 -1.54 11.38
N GLY A 404 14.99 -2.78 10.94
CA GLY A 404 16.07 -3.73 10.78
C GLY A 404 15.77 -4.62 9.57
N GLY A 405 16.83 -5.14 8.95
CA GLY A 405 16.71 -5.95 7.76
C GLY A 405 18.00 -6.65 7.39
N TYR A 406 17.94 -7.35 6.29
CA TYR A 406 19.10 -8.00 5.68
C TYR A 406 19.03 -7.84 4.15
N ASP A 407 20.13 -7.47 3.56
CA ASP A 407 20.35 -7.42 2.12
C ASP A 407 21.67 -8.15 1.79
N THR A 408 21.75 -8.82 0.63
CA THR A 408 22.94 -9.59 0.27
C THR A 408 24.18 -8.73 0.03
N PHE A 409 24.02 -7.46 -0.28
CA PHE A 409 25.12 -6.52 -0.46
C PHE A 409 25.51 -5.82 0.83
N TYR A 410 24.54 -5.27 1.55
CA TYR A 410 24.78 -4.51 2.77
C TYR A 410 24.91 -5.38 4.04
N GLY A 411 24.52 -6.66 3.96
CA GLY A 411 24.46 -7.53 5.14
C GLY A 411 23.31 -7.16 6.07
N VAL A 412 23.53 -7.27 7.38
CA VAL A 412 22.55 -6.85 8.39
C VAL A 412 22.48 -5.33 8.42
N ILE A 413 21.26 -4.80 8.41
CA ILE A 413 20.94 -3.38 8.47
C ILE A 413 20.15 -3.14 9.74
N PHE A 414 20.52 -2.12 10.50
CA PHE A 414 19.77 -1.63 11.65
C PHE A 414 19.80 -0.11 11.67
N GLY A 415 18.64 0.51 11.85
CA GLY A 415 18.55 1.96 11.79
C GLY A 415 17.36 2.55 12.50
N GLY A 416 17.35 3.88 12.56
CA GLY A 416 16.25 4.68 13.05
C GLY A 416 15.97 5.87 12.15
N SER A 417 14.72 6.29 12.14
CA SER A 417 14.29 7.47 11.38
C SER A 417 13.35 8.34 12.21
N PHE A 418 13.42 9.62 11.96
CA PHE A 418 12.47 10.61 12.43
C PHE A 418 11.94 11.41 11.25
N SER A 419 10.65 11.71 11.26
CA SER A 419 10.02 12.57 10.26
C SER A 419 8.98 13.46 10.92
N ASP A 420 9.00 14.76 10.60
CA ASP A 420 7.92 15.72 10.87
C ASP A 420 7.36 16.17 9.52
N ARG A 421 6.11 15.84 9.23
CA ARG A 421 5.45 16.16 7.96
C ARG A 421 4.84 17.55 7.90
N ASP A 422 4.91 18.28 9.00
CA ASP A 422 4.33 19.63 9.11
C ASP A 422 5.27 20.56 9.90
N LEU A 423 6.46 20.76 9.37
CA LEU A 423 7.40 21.68 9.97
C LEU A 423 6.90 23.13 9.81
N GLY A 424 6.56 23.74 10.94
CA GLY A 424 6.12 25.14 10.97
C GLY A 424 4.66 25.38 10.55
N GLY A 425 3.82 24.37 10.37
CA GLY A 425 2.42 24.52 9.99
C GLY A 425 2.19 24.81 8.51
N GLU A 426 3.17 24.56 7.66
CA GLU A 426 3.13 24.84 6.21
C GLU A 426 3.13 23.57 5.35
N GLY A 427 3.08 22.39 6.00
CA GLY A 427 3.14 21.11 5.33
C GLY A 427 4.53 20.77 4.78
N HIS A 428 5.58 21.43 5.26
CA HIS A 428 6.94 21.10 4.90
C HIS A 428 7.39 19.83 5.64
N VAL A 429 8.14 18.98 4.99
CA VAL A 429 8.59 17.70 5.55
C VAL A 429 10.04 17.81 5.96
N PHE A 430 10.33 17.56 7.24
CA PHE A 430 11.68 17.32 7.73
C PHE A 430 11.86 15.83 8.02
N SER A 431 12.95 15.23 7.55
CA SER A 431 13.29 13.85 7.87
C SER A 431 14.77 13.71 8.23
N ALA A 432 15.04 12.82 9.18
CA ALA A 432 16.39 12.43 9.55
C ALA A 432 16.45 10.91 9.71
N SER A 433 17.49 10.28 9.19
CA SER A 433 17.70 8.84 9.35
C SER A 433 19.16 8.54 9.60
N ALA A 434 19.42 7.50 10.38
CA ALA A 434 20.73 6.94 10.58
C ALA A 434 20.61 5.40 10.58
N GLU A 435 21.54 4.75 9.89
CA GLU A 435 21.59 3.30 9.80
C GLU A 435 23.02 2.80 9.91
N ILE A 436 23.17 1.60 10.43
CA ILE A 436 24.39 0.82 10.41
C ILE A 436 24.15 -0.41 9.55
N THR A 437 25.04 -0.65 8.61
CA THR A 437 25.02 -1.81 7.75
C THR A 437 26.25 -2.69 7.98
N GLY A 438 26.27 -3.90 7.45
CA GLY A 438 27.49 -4.72 7.47
C GLY A 438 28.67 -4.10 6.73
N ARG A 439 28.48 -3.05 5.94
CA ARG A 439 29.51 -2.30 5.22
C ARG A 439 29.90 -0.99 5.89
N GLY A 440 29.10 -0.47 6.81
CA GLY A 440 29.38 0.75 7.55
C GLY A 440 28.13 1.59 7.80
N PRO A 441 28.31 2.71 8.52
CA PRO A 441 27.23 3.62 8.87
C PRO A 441 26.88 4.59 7.74
N LYS A 442 25.59 4.99 7.71
CA LYS A 442 25.06 6.06 6.87
C LYS A 442 24.16 6.95 7.69
N ALA A 443 24.12 8.23 7.38
CA ALA A 443 23.18 9.15 7.98
C ALA A 443 22.78 10.22 6.98
N LYS A 444 21.51 10.63 7.02
CA LYS A 444 21.02 11.73 6.19
C LYS A 444 19.94 12.54 6.88
N VAL A 445 19.86 13.80 6.49
CA VAL A 445 18.78 14.72 6.83
C VAL A 445 18.22 15.31 5.55
N SER A 446 16.91 15.54 5.51
CA SER A 446 16.25 16.17 4.37
C SER A 446 15.18 17.16 4.82
N TYR A 447 14.98 18.15 3.99
CA TYR A 447 13.89 19.11 4.07
C TYR A 447 13.21 19.17 2.69
N GLU A 448 11.90 19.02 2.65
CA GLU A 448 11.08 19.02 1.44
C GLU A 448 9.96 20.06 1.59
N ASP A 449 9.81 20.90 0.59
CA ASP A 449 8.67 21.80 0.40
C ASP A 449 7.92 21.34 -0.85
N PRO A 450 6.81 20.57 -0.70
CA PRO A 450 6.06 20.02 -1.82
C PRO A 450 5.32 21.06 -2.66
N TRP A 451 5.27 22.30 -2.19
CA TRP A 451 4.58 23.42 -2.87
C TRP A 451 5.45 24.68 -2.92
N PHE A 452 6.70 24.49 -3.32
CA PHE A 452 7.68 25.57 -3.35
C PHE A 452 7.14 26.81 -4.07
N LEU A 453 7.23 27.97 -3.39
CA LEU A 453 6.66 29.25 -3.84
C LEU A 453 5.15 29.19 -4.12
N ASN A 454 4.38 28.36 -3.40
CA ASN A 454 2.95 28.12 -3.61
C ASN A 454 2.62 27.62 -5.03
N THR A 455 3.55 26.92 -5.68
CA THR A 455 3.37 26.30 -7.00
C THR A 455 3.26 24.77 -6.87
N LYS A 456 3.17 24.07 -7.98
CA LYS A 456 3.24 22.58 -8.03
C LYS A 456 4.69 22.08 -8.18
N LEU A 457 5.66 22.88 -7.72
CA LEU A 457 7.07 22.50 -7.67
C LEU A 457 7.37 21.91 -6.29
N ASP A 458 8.08 20.81 -6.30
CA ASP A 458 8.61 20.17 -5.10
C ASP A 458 10.10 20.50 -4.98
N PHE A 459 10.47 21.15 -3.87
CA PHE A 459 11.84 21.49 -3.56
C PHE A 459 12.36 20.61 -2.43
N LEU A 460 13.40 19.84 -2.70
CA LEU A 460 14.06 18.95 -1.74
C LEU A 460 15.52 19.40 -1.52
N THR A 461 15.89 19.58 -0.27
CA THR A 461 17.29 19.69 0.17
C THR A 461 17.65 18.46 0.98
N GLU A 462 18.73 17.79 0.63
CA GLU A 462 19.22 16.62 1.35
C GLU A 462 20.72 16.76 1.63
N ALA A 463 21.13 16.48 2.87
CA ALA A 463 22.51 16.36 3.26
C ALA A 463 22.75 14.99 3.88
N GLY A 464 23.86 14.36 3.54
CA GLY A 464 24.17 13.01 4.04
C GLY A 464 25.65 12.75 4.18
N VAL A 465 25.96 11.68 4.89
CA VAL A 465 27.29 11.10 5.03
C VAL A 465 27.18 9.58 4.95
N ASP A 466 28.01 8.98 4.12
CA ASP A 466 28.17 7.54 3.98
C ASP A 466 29.62 7.15 4.26
N ASP A 467 29.82 6.12 5.11
CA ASP A 467 31.15 5.53 5.40
C ASP A 467 31.02 4.03 5.16
N GLN A 468 31.57 3.53 4.07
CA GLN A 468 31.35 2.17 3.61
C GLN A 468 32.65 1.45 3.26
N SER A 469 32.78 0.20 3.74
CA SER A 469 33.80 -0.74 3.29
C SER A 469 33.30 -1.50 2.07
N LEU A 470 33.95 -1.28 0.95
CA LEU A 470 33.58 -1.87 -0.34
C LEU A 470 34.63 -2.92 -0.76
N TYR A 471 34.47 -3.48 -1.96
CA TYR A 471 35.45 -4.43 -2.52
C TYR A 471 36.77 -3.72 -2.82
N GLY A 472 37.76 -3.94 -1.92
CA GLY A 472 39.12 -3.43 -2.11
C GLY A 472 39.38 -2.01 -1.68
N TYR A 473 38.45 -1.28 -1.06
CA TYR A 473 38.65 0.07 -0.49
C TYR A 473 37.56 0.44 0.50
N THR A 474 37.81 1.45 1.32
CA THR A 474 36.82 2.13 2.13
C THR A 474 36.53 3.51 1.50
N TYR A 475 35.25 3.84 1.42
CA TYR A 475 34.73 5.06 0.83
C TYR A 475 33.97 5.87 1.85
N VAL A 476 34.31 7.12 1.99
CA VAL A 476 33.60 8.09 2.84
C VAL A 476 33.23 9.27 1.99
N ASP A 477 31.94 9.60 1.95
CA ASP A 477 31.45 10.81 1.30
C ASP A 477 30.56 11.65 2.20
N GLU A 478 30.60 12.95 1.98
CA GLU A 478 29.70 13.95 2.51
C GLU A 478 29.08 14.68 1.34
N TYR A 479 27.74 14.77 1.32
CA TYR A 479 27.08 15.41 0.20
C TYR A 479 25.97 16.36 0.62
N LEU A 480 25.71 17.34 -0.26
CA LEU A 480 24.57 18.25 -0.19
C LEU A 480 23.92 18.29 -1.57
N ARG A 481 22.63 18.02 -1.60
CA ARG A 481 21.86 17.94 -2.84
C ARG A 481 20.60 18.81 -2.75
N TRP A 482 20.33 19.53 -3.84
CA TRP A 482 19.08 20.25 -4.05
C TRP A 482 18.36 19.66 -5.27
N ASN A 483 17.09 19.44 -5.16
CA ASN A 483 16.24 19.02 -6.26
C ASN A 483 15.07 19.99 -6.37
N LEU A 484 14.71 20.34 -7.58
CA LEU A 484 13.48 21.06 -7.90
C LEU A 484 12.73 20.23 -8.95
N THR A 485 11.55 19.71 -8.58
CA THR A 485 10.79 18.75 -9.39
C THR A 485 9.39 19.26 -9.66
N ALA A 486 9.00 19.32 -10.94
CA ALA A 486 7.62 19.52 -11.35
C ALA A 486 6.92 18.16 -11.48
N LYS A 487 5.78 18.00 -10.80
CA LYS A 487 4.97 16.77 -10.78
C LYS A 487 3.61 17.05 -11.43
N TYR A 488 3.24 16.36 -12.53
CA TYR A 488 2.02 16.62 -13.29
C TYR A 488 1.45 15.35 -13.94
N GLY A 489 0.24 15.46 -14.53
CA GLY A 489 -0.50 14.32 -15.07
C GLY A 489 -1.38 13.64 -14.03
N LYS A 490 -1.78 12.41 -14.30
CA LYS A 490 -2.64 11.63 -13.40
C LYS A 490 -1.93 11.29 -12.11
N THR A 491 -2.70 11.23 -11.02
CA THR A 491 -2.22 10.66 -9.75
C THR A 491 -2.30 9.15 -9.84
N LEU A 492 -1.19 8.48 -9.54
CA LEU A 492 -1.09 7.02 -9.49
C LEU A 492 -1.59 6.51 -8.13
N THR A 493 -1.78 5.20 -8.01
CA THR A 493 -2.29 4.55 -6.78
C THR A 493 -1.41 4.78 -5.55
N THR A 494 -0.15 5.13 -5.74
CA THR A 494 0.80 5.51 -4.67
C THR A 494 0.78 6.99 -4.33
N GLY A 495 -0.06 7.79 -4.99
CA GLY A 495 -0.09 9.24 -4.87
C GLY A 495 0.96 9.99 -5.70
N SER A 496 1.92 9.29 -6.31
CA SER A 496 2.86 9.92 -7.25
C SER A 496 2.15 10.35 -8.53
N LYS A 497 2.75 11.30 -9.27
CA LYS A 497 2.20 11.77 -10.56
C LYS A 497 2.82 11.00 -11.73
N GLU A 498 2.05 10.87 -12.82
CA GLU A 498 2.45 10.19 -14.06
C GLU A 498 3.74 10.77 -14.67
N TYR A 499 3.93 12.09 -14.58
CA TYR A 499 5.09 12.79 -15.12
C TYR A 499 5.84 13.54 -14.01
N GLN A 500 7.16 13.41 -13.99
CA GLN A 500 8.04 14.13 -13.08
C GLN A 500 9.23 14.64 -13.86
N SER A 501 9.42 15.97 -13.89
CA SER A 501 10.55 16.64 -14.53
C SER A 501 11.31 17.41 -13.47
N GLY A 502 12.59 17.11 -13.30
CA GLY A 502 13.39 17.71 -12.24
C GLY A 502 14.73 18.22 -12.72
N ILE A 503 15.27 19.17 -11.97
CA ILE A 503 16.68 19.57 -12.03
C ILE A 503 17.30 19.39 -10.66
N PHE A 504 18.58 19.13 -10.59
CA PHE A 504 19.29 18.99 -9.34
C PHE A 504 20.69 19.65 -9.39
N LEU A 505 21.15 20.04 -8.22
CA LEU A 505 22.52 20.39 -7.95
C LEU A 505 23.05 19.50 -6.83
N LEU A 506 24.19 18.87 -7.02
CA LEU A 506 24.88 18.02 -6.05
C LEU A 506 26.27 18.57 -5.78
N LEU A 507 26.58 18.77 -4.51
CA LEU A 507 27.94 18.99 -4.02
C LEU A 507 28.35 17.76 -3.25
N ARG A 508 29.55 17.24 -3.48
CA ARG A 508 30.08 16.04 -2.82
C ARG A 508 31.55 16.23 -2.48
N ASN A 509 31.93 15.85 -1.28
CA ASN A 509 33.33 15.65 -0.89
C ASN A 509 33.52 14.17 -0.57
N ALA A 510 34.45 13.52 -1.24
CA ALA A 510 34.65 12.09 -1.12
C ALA A 510 36.14 11.73 -0.92
N ASN A 511 36.36 10.70 -0.10
CA ASN A 511 37.68 10.20 0.22
C ASN A 511 37.70 8.68 0.24
N LEU A 512 38.66 8.09 -0.49
CA LEU A 512 38.93 6.67 -0.48
C LEU A 512 40.15 6.39 0.43
N SER A 513 40.09 5.29 1.16
CA SER A 513 41.16 4.81 2.04
C SER A 513 41.21 3.29 2.04
N GLN A 514 42.21 2.69 2.69
CA GLN A 514 42.40 1.25 2.75
C GLN A 514 42.34 0.55 1.37
N ILE A 515 43.00 1.17 0.38
CA ILE A 515 42.95 0.72 -1.01
C ILE A 515 43.82 -0.53 -1.18
N ASN A 516 43.17 -1.65 -1.55
CA ASN A 516 43.78 -2.93 -1.85
C ASN A 516 43.66 -3.30 -3.33
N ILE A 517 43.36 -2.34 -4.19
CA ILE A 517 43.32 -2.48 -5.66
C ILE A 517 44.73 -2.29 -6.21
N THR A 518 45.15 -3.18 -7.12
CA THR A 518 46.50 -3.17 -7.69
C THR A 518 46.48 -3.18 -9.21
N PRO A 519 47.15 -2.20 -9.88
CA PRO A 519 47.82 -1.03 -9.29
C PRO A 519 46.80 0.01 -8.75
N GLU A 520 47.18 0.77 -7.73
CA GLU A 520 46.29 1.76 -7.08
C GLU A 520 45.78 2.83 -8.05
N SER A 521 46.53 3.14 -9.11
CA SER A 521 46.12 4.09 -10.14
C SER A 521 44.78 3.71 -10.83
N LEU A 522 44.34 2.44 -10.73
CA LEU A 522 43.08 1.99 -11.31
C LEU A 522 41.85 2.57 -10.60
N VAL A 523 41.97 3.09 -9.37
CA VAL A 523 40.84 3.70 -8.66
C VAL A 523 40.55 5.13 -9.12
N GLY A 524 41.48 5.76 -9.88
CA GLY A 524 41.38 7.17 -10.24
C GLY A 524 41.64 8.09 -9.04
N PRO A 525 41.06 9.29 -9.01
CA PRO A 525 41.19 10.22 -7.88
C PRO A 525 40.66 9.61 -6.59
N THR A 526 41.49 9.63 -5.53
CA THR A 526 41.14 9.02 -4.21
C THR A 526 40.55 10.02 -3.23
N SER A 527 40.74 11.32 -3.49
CA SER A 527 40.12 12.42 -2.73
C SER A 527 39.67 13.49 -3.72
N TYR A 528 38.40 13.82 -3.70
CA TYR A 528 37.84 14.75 -4.68
C TYR A 528 36.66 15.55 -4.10
N ASP A 529 36.48 16.74 -4.66
CA ASP A 529 35.29 17.56 -4.53
C ASP A 529 34.58 17.56 -5.87
N LEU A 530 33.30 17.22 -5.88
CA LEU A 530 32.45 17.11 -7.06
C LEU A 530 31.33 18.14 -7.00
N VAL A 531 31.13 18.85 -8.10
CA VAL A 531 29.91 19.61 -8.37
C VAL A 531 29.21 18.97 -9.56
N SER A 532 27.94 18.63 -9.41
CA SER A 532 27.15 18.03 -10.49
C SER A 532 25.83 18.77 -10.65
N PHE A 533 25.54 19.25 -11.85
CA PHE A 533 24.24 19.80 -12.23
C PHE A 533 23.57 18.87 -13.22
N GLY A 534 22.29 18.57 -13.00
CA GLY A 534 21.60 17.61 -13.88
C GLY A 534 20.11 17.83 -13.96
N ALA A 535 19.53 17.10 -14.91
CA ALA A 535 18.09 17.03 -15.15
C ALA A 535 17.60 15.58 -15.14
N THR A 536 16.37 15.39 -14.69
CA THR A 536 15.72 14.09 -14.64
C THR A 536 14.33 14.17 -15.25
N GLN A 537 13.93 13.11 -15.94
CA GLN A 537 12.58 12.95 -16.47
C GLN A 537 12.08 11.55 -16.13
N THR A 538 10.93 11.46 -15.49
CA THR A 538 10.23 10.19 -15.24
C THR A 538 8.86 10.25 -15.89
N ILE A 539 8.50 9.17 -16.61
CA ILE A 539 7.16 8.92 -17.12
C ILE A 539 6.73 7.56 -16.61
N ASP A 540 5.76 7.54 -15.69
CA ASP A 540 5.25 6.31 -15.08
C ASP A 540 3.80 6.07 -15.49
N ARG A 541 3.57 5.03 -16.28
CA ARG A 541 2.27 4.59 -16.78
C ARG A 541 1.91 3.19 -16.30
N ARG A 542 2.49 2.76 -15.20
CA ARG A 542 2.14 1.50 -14.56
C ARG A 542 0.78 1.63 -13.86
N ASP A 543 0.04 0.54 -13.82
CA ASP A 543 -1.22 0.43 -13.08
C ASP A 543 -1.01 0.58 -11.57
N ASN A 544 0.07 0.02 -11.04
CA ASN A 544 0.48 0.14 -9.65
C ASN A 544 2.02 0.20 -9.54
N PRO A 545 2.61 1.32 -9.10
CA PRO A 545 4.06 1.44 -8.94
C PRO A 545 4.69 0.45 -7.95
N LEU A 546 3.94 0.01 -6.92
CA LEU A 546 4.42 -0.93 -5.90
C LEU A 546 4.23 -2.41 -6.27
N ASN A 547 3.34 -2.72 -7.23
CA ASN A 547 3.10 -4.08 -7.71
C ASN A 547 2.57 -4.02 -9.15
N PRO A 548 3.42 -3.67 -10.12
CA PRO A 548 2.99 -3.46 -11.48
C PRO A 548 2.60 -4.78 -12.15
N ARG A 549 1.42 -4.79 -12.75
CA ARG A 549 0.95 -5.89 -13.61
C ARG A 549 0.79 -5.47 -15.06
N LYS A 550 0.62 -4.16 -15.30
CA LYS A 550 0.41 -3.60 -16.63
C LYS A 550 1.00 -2.21 -16.73
N GLY A 551 1.49 -1.87 -17.91
CA GLY A 551 2.00 -0.52 -18.23
C GLY A 551 3.51 -0.48 -18.30
N TRP A 552 4.08 0.71 -18.20
CA TRP A 552 5.52 0.92 -18.37
C TRP A 552 6.00 2.15 -17.58
N ILE A 553 7.29 2.19 -17.33
CA ILE A 553 8.00 3.35 -16.77
C ILE A 553 9.23 3.65 -17.62
N LEU A 554 9.49 4.95 -17.84
CA LEU A 554 10.72 5.47 -18.44
C LEU A 554 11.32 6.50 -17.50
N GLU A 555 12.59 6.30 -17.16
CA GLU A 555 13.41 7.23 -16.41
C GLU A 555 14.63 7.61 -17.22
N PHE A 556 14.88 8.90 -17.33
CA PHE A 556 16.05 9.47 -17.99
C PHE A 556 16.72 10.48 -17.07
N ALA A 557 18.04 10.45 -16.98
CA ALA A 557 18.80 11.48 -16.29
C ALA A 557 20.06 11.85 -17.10
N ALA A 558 20.37 13.13 -17.08
CA ALA A 558 21.60 13.67 -17.62
C ALA A 558 22.23 14.63 -16.62
N SER A 559 23.52 14.53 -16.37
CA SER A 559 24.24 15.44 -15.48
C SER A 559 25.62 15.76 -16.01
N ASP A 560 25.99 17.02 -15.92
CA ASP A 560 27.33 17.52 -16.12
C ASP A 560 28.00 17.66 -14.75
N SER A 561 29.20 17.09 -14.61
CA SER A 561 29.92 16.93 -13.36
C SER A 561 31.34 17.42 -13.50
N GLU A 562 31.82 18.17 -12.51
CA GLU A 562 33.17 18.70 -12.45
C GLU A 562 33.88 18.25 -11.18
N LEU A 563 35.07 17.67 -11.33
CA LEU A 563 36.00 17.35 -10.26
C LEU A 563 36.89 18.57 -9.99
N LEU A 564 36.57 19.36 -8.98
CA LEU A 564 37.18 20.66 -8.75
C LEU A 564 38.69 20.61 -8.52
N ARG A 565 39.21 19.55 -7.88
CA ARG A 565 40.65 19.39 -7.61
C ARG A 565 41.44 18.90 -8.81
N ASN A 566 40.80 18.21 -9.70
CA ASN A 566 41.44 17.54 -10.85
C ASN A 566 41.14 18.24 -12.16
N TYR A 567 40.20 19.20 -12.19
CA TYR A 567 39.74 19.94 -13.38
C TYR A 567 39.24 19.01 -14.51
N VAL A 568 38.64 17.87 -14.12
CA VAL A 568 38.07 16.92 -15.08
C VAL A 568 36.55 17.05 -15.06
N ASN A 569 35.99 17.33 -16.24
CA ASN A 569 34.55 17.37 -16.45
C ASN A 569 34.09 16.09 -17.10
N TYR A 570 32.89 15.65 -16.79
CA TYR A 570 32.28 14.51 -17.46
C TYR A 570 30.77 14.64 -17.50
N LEU A 571 30.19 14.20 -18.64
CA LEU A 571 28.75 14.08 -18.81
C LEU A 571 28.31 12.65 -18.46
N THR A 572 27.31 12.50 -17.58
CA THR A 572 26.69 11.22 -17.29
C THR A 572 25.27 11.19 -17.86
N LEU A 573 24.99 10.15 -18.65
CA LEU A 573 23.66 9.87 -19.20
C LEU A 573 23.19 8.52 -18.65
N THR A 574 21.96 8.47 -18.15
CA THR A 574 21.33 7.21 -17.71
C THR A 574 19.91 7.11 -18.21
N GLU A 575 19.52 5.91 -18.60
CA GLU A 575 18.18 5.56 -19.02
C GLU A 575 17.76 4.26 -18.37
N ARG A 576 16.50 4.18 -17.97
CA ARG A 576 15.84 2.97 -17.51
C ARG A 576 14.44 2.92 -18.08
N PHE A 577 14.14 1.82 -18.75
CA PHE A 577 12.82 1.52 -19.26
C PHE A 577 12.37 0.15 -18.74
N SER A 578 11.13 0.05 -18.27
CA SER A 578 10.53 -1.23 -17.85
C SER A 578 9.09 -1.29 -18.31
N VAL A 579 8.66 -2.47 -18.80
CA VAL A 579 7.30 -2.73 -19.27
C VAL A 579 6.74 -4.00 -18.65
N TYR A 580 5.46 -3.99 -18.36
CA TYR A 580 4.73 -5.08 -17.72
C TYR A 580 3.49 -5.42 -18.53
N VAL A 581 3.32 -6.69 -18.87
CA VAL A 581 2.25 -7.19 -19.72
C VAL A 581 1.58 -8.40 -19.06
N PRO A 582 0.29 -8.32 -18.67
CA PRO A 582 -0.41 -9.48 -18.14
C PRO A 582 -0.68 -10.50 -19.25
N VAL A 583 -0.31 -11.76 -19.02
CA VAL A 583 -0.55 -12.89 -19.93
C VAL A 583 -1.28 -13.98 -19.15
N GLY A 584 -2.61 -14.01 -19.26
CA GLY A 584 -3.43 -14.88 -18.42
C GLY A 584 -3.23 -14.61 -16.92
N PRO A 585 -2.84 -15.61 -16.11
CA PRO A 585 -2.59 -15.42 -14.69
C PRO A 585 -1.22 -14.81 -14.39
N THR A 586 -0.29 -14.81 -15.36
CA THR A 586 1.11 -14.39 -15.19
C THR A 586 1.35 -12.95 -15.63
N VAL A 587 2.52 -12.40 -15.30
CA VAL A 587 2.96 -11.07 -15.73
C VAL A 587 4.34 -11.20 -16.37
N LEU A 588 4.42 -10.92 -17.67
CA LEU A 588 5.69 -10.74 -18.35
C LEU A 588 6.22 -9.33 -18.09
N ALA A 589 7.44 -9.24 -17.58
CA ALA A 589 8.15 -8.00 -17.34
C ALA A 589 9.44 -7.96 -18.15
N ALA A 590 9.72 -6.83 -18.80
CA ALA A 590 10.98 -6.61 -19.50
C ALA A 590 11.56 -5.25 -19.07
N GLY A 591 12.86 -5.23 -18.86
CA GLY A 591 13.60 -4.04 -18.44
C GLY A 591 14.87 -3.83 -19.26
N VAL A 592 15.17 -2.55 -19.47
CA VAL A 592 16.42 -2.12 -20.12
C VAL A 592 17.03 -1.01 -19.29
N ARG A 593 18.35 -1.03 -19.10
CA ARG A 593 19.09 0.05 -18.46
C ARG A 593 20.35 0.35 -19.25
N PHE A 594 20.52 1.60 -19.58
CA PHE A 594 21.76 2.12 -20.16
C PHE A 594 22.35 3.20 -19.26
N GLY A 595 23.67 3.28 -19.27
CA GLY A 595 24.39 4.36 -18.62
C GLY A 595 25.70 4.57 -19.34
N THR A 596 26.08 5.84 -19.55
CA THR A 596 27.39 6.19 -20.09
C THR A 596 27.94 7.44 -19.41
N ILE A 597 29.23 7.42 -19.15
CA ILE A 597 30.02 8.54 -18.66
C ILE A 597 30.96 8.94 -19.77
N LEU A 598 30.95 10.21 -20.13
CA LEU A 598 31.77 10.81 -21.18
C LEU A 598 32.74 11.81 -20.54
N PRO A 599 33.93 11.37 -20.11
CA PRO A 599 34.93 12.28 -19.56
C PRO A 599 35.50 13.19 -20.67
N SER A 600 35.80 14.43 -20.29
CA SER A 600 36.45 15.39 -21.21
C SER A 600 37.86 14.95 -21.61
N GLU A 601 38.55 14.28 -20.67
CA GLU A 601 39.92 13.76 -20.89
C GLU A 601 40.24 12.59 -19.94
N GLY A 602 41.37 11.92 -20.15
CA GLY A 602 41.92 10.91 -19.23
C GLY A 602 41.20 9.56 -19.16
N GLY A 603 40.06 9.42 -19.83
CA GLY A 603 39.31 8.17 -19.91
C GLY A 603 38.83 7.69 -18.54
N VAL A 604 38.74 6.37 -18.32
CA VAL A 604 38.22 5.76 -17.10
C VAL A 604 39.07 6.12 -15.85
N LEU A 605 40.38 6.32 -16.01
CA LEU A 605 41.27 6.64 -14.88
C LEU A 605 41.10 8.07 -14.35
N ALA A 606 40.52 8.96 -15.14
CA ALA A 606 40.19 10.31 -14.71
C ALA A 606 38.94 10.37 -13.81
N ILE A 607 38.09 9.33 -13.87
CA ILE A 607 36.87 9.24 -13.10
C ILE A 607 37.12 8.43 -11.82
N PRO A 608 36.80 8.98 -10.62
CA PRO A 608 36.89 8.22 -9.37
C PRO A 608 36.08 6.93 -9.45
N ILE A 609 36.59 5.86 -8.83
CA ILE A 609 35.96 4.54 -8.92
C ILE A 609 34.48 4.53 -8.49
N GLU A 610 34.11 5.33 -7.47
CA GLU A 610 32.72 5.41 -7.00
C GLU A 610 31.77 6.17 -7.93
N GLU A 611 32.28 6.99 -8.82
CA GLU A 611 31.48 7.67 -9.84
C GLU A 611 31.24 6.80 -11.10
N ARG A 612 31.95 5.65 -11.21
CA ARG A 612 31.80 4.72 -12.35
C ARG A 612 30.57 3.84 -12.18
N PHE A 613 30.07 3.29 -13.27
CA PHE A 613 29.04 2.28 -13.22
C PHE A 613 29.57 0.93 -12.73
N PHE A 614 28.69 0.20 -12.03
CA PHE A 614 28.87 -1.19 -11.64
C PHE A 614 27.67 -2.01 -12.09
N SER A 615 27.84 -3.34 -12.24
CA SER A 615 26.79 -4.28 -12.58
C SER A 615 26.95 -5.59 -11.82
N GLY A 616 25.91 -6.42 -11.81
CA GLY A 616 25.73 -7.57 -10.93
C GLY A 616 24.75 -7.23 -9.80
N GLY A 617 24.21 -8.24 -9.13
CA GLY A 617 23.29 -8.11 -8.02
C GLY A 617 21.81 -8.14 -8.40
N ALA A 618 20.98 -7.92 -7.40
CA ALA A 618 19.54 -8.16 -7.43
C ALA A 618 18.75 -7.32 -8.46
N THR A 619 19.33 -6.24 -8.96
CA THR A 619 18.64 -5.28 -9.85
C THR A 619 19.24 -5.18 -11.24
N THR A 620 20.29 -5.93 -11.55
CA THR A 620 20.96 -5.92 -12.87
C THR A 620 21.08 -7.33 -13.42
N VAL A 621 22.23 -8.00 -13.27
CA VAL A 621 22.46 -9.39 -13.72
C VAL A 621 22.57 -10.29 -12.50
N ARG A 622 21.48 -10.96 -12.17
CA ARG A 622 21.28 -11.68 -10.88
C ARG A 622 22.12 -12.96 -10.73
N SER A 623 22.83 -13.37 -11.77
CA SER A 623 23.82 -14.45 -11.68
C SER A 623 25.16 -14.00 -11.09
N PHE A 624 25.34 -12.72 -10.82
CA PHE A 624 26.51 -12.14 -10.18
C PHE A 624 26.11 -11.48 -8.84
N LEU A 625 27.03 -11.51 -7.87
CA LEU A 625 26.89 -10.65 -6.70
C LEU A 625 27.01 -9.17 -7.09
N GLU A 626 26.53 -8.29 -6.21
CA GLU A 626 26.55 -6.84 -6.44
C GLU A 626 27.95 -6.35 -6.79
N ARG A 627 28.06 -5.53 -7.87
CA ARG A 627 29.30 -4.99 -8.44
C ARG A 627 30.24 -6.01 -9.12
N GLN A 628 29.97 -7.33 -9.04
CA GLN A 628 30.93 -8.37 -9.50
C GLN A 628 30.93 -8.60 -11.01
N LEU A 629 29.90 -8.17 -11.75
CA LEU A 629 29.99 -8.07 -13.22
C LEU A 629 30.69 -6.75 -13.59
N SER A 630 32.02 -6.80 -13.60
CA SER A 630 32.88 -5.62 -13.77
C SER A 630 34.25 -6.06 -14.30
N PRO A 631 34.98 -5.21 -15.01
CA PRO A 631 36.45 -5.34 -15.12
C PRO A 631 37.05 -5.47 -13.71
N LYS A 632 38.09 -6.29 -13.57
CA LYS A 632 38.68 -6.62 -12.26
C LYS A 632 40.18 -6.40 -12.26
N ASP A 633 40.74 -6.04 -11.10
CA ASP A 633 42.18 -5.99 -10.87
C ASP A 633 42.78 -7.40 -10.70
N VAL A 634 44.08 -7.48 -10.42
CA VAL A 634 44.77 -8.76 -10.16
C VAL A 634 44.31 -9.45 -8.89
N GLY A 635 43.73 -8.70 -7.94
CA GLY A 635 43.13 -9.15 -6.69
C GLY A 635 41.67 -9.58 -6.84
N ASN A 636 41.12 -9.57 -8.05
CA ASN A 636 39.70 -9.84 -8.35
C ASN A 636 38.71 -8.79 -7.78
N ASN A 637 39.19 -7.57 -7.48
CA ASN A 637 38.34 -6.47 -7.05
C ASN A 637 37.67 -5.80 -8.25
N PRO A 638 36.36 -5.44 -8.18
CA PRO A 638 35.67 -4.79 -9.27
C PRO A 638 36.14 -3.33 -9.44
N LEU A 639 36.36 -2.92 -10.69
CA LEU A 639 36.90 -1.60 -11.04
C LEU A 639 35.85 -0.63 -11.61
N GLY A 640 34.64 -1.11 -11.88
CA GLY A 640 33.62 -0.32 -12.56
C GLY A 640 33.95 -0.07 -14.03
N GLY A 641 33.11 0.72 -14.71
CA GLY A 641 33.28 1.09 -16.11
C GLY A 641 32.54 2.39 -16.43
N LEU A 642 32.88 2.95 -17.60
CA LEU A 642 32.24 4.18 -18.09
C LEU A 642 30.89 3.91 -18.75
N SER A 643 30.61 2.66 -19.14
CA SER A 643 29.38 2.33 -19.83
C SER A 643 28.77 1.03 -19.31
N ARG A 644 27.47 1.05 -19.06
CA ARG A 644 26.68 -0.09 -18.59
C ARG A 644 25.48 -0.31 -19.51
N SER A 645 25.25 -1.56 -19.89
CA SER A 645 24.05 -1.99 -20.63
C SER A 645 23.46 -3.22 -19.94
N VAL A 646 22.18 -3.21 -19.59
CA VAL A 646 21.49 -4.33 -18.92
C VAL A 646 20.13 -4.55 -19.57
N PHE A 647 19.82 -5.82 -19.81
CA PHE A 647 18.53 -6.30 -20.32
C PHE A 647 18.00 -7.37 -19.37
N ASN A 648 16.77 -7.22 -18.92
CA ASN A 648 16.11 -8.16 -18.05
C ASN A 648 14.80 -8.63 -18.69
N LEU A 649 14.49 -9.90 -18.54
CA LEU A 649 13.21 -10.50 -18.89
C LEU A 649 12.76 -11.40 -17.73
N GLU A 650 11.52 -11.28 -17.29
CA GLU A 650 10.98 -12.03 -16.16
C GLU A 650 9.54 -12.43 -16.44
N ASP A 651 9.14 -13.65 -16.06
CA ASP A 651 7.77 -14.11 -16.00
C ASP A 651 7.40 -14.43 -14.56
N ASP A 652 6.48 -13.63 -14.01
CA ASP A 652 5.96 -13.77 -12.66
C ASP A 652 4.63 -14.53 -12.69
N PHE A 653 4.55 -15.65 -11.98
CA PHE A 653 3.36 -16.51 -11.95
C PHE A 653 2.92 -16.83 -10.51
N PRO A 654 1.60 -16.86 -10.24
CA PRO A 654 1.09 -17.16 -8.92
C PRO A 654 1.30 -18.64 -8.59
N ILE A 655 1.80 -18.93 -7.36
CA ILE A 655 1.95 -20.30 -6.84
C ILE A 655 0.81 -20.62 -5.87
N TYR A 656 0.82 -19.99 -4.69
CA TYR A 656 -0.17 -20.25 -3.63
C TYR A 656 -0.10 -19.16 -2.55
N ALA A 657 -1.26 -18.77 -1.99
CA ALA A 657 -1.39 -17.91 -0.81
C ALA A 657 -0.54 -16.62 -0.84
N GLY A 658 -0.51 -15.93 -2.00
CA GLY A 658 0.25 -14.68 -2.16
C GLY A 658 1.72 -14.87 -2.49
N VAL A 659 2.21 -16.12 -2.57
CA VAL A 659 3.55 -16.43 -3.07
C VAL A 659 3.52 -16.46 -4.60
N ILE A 660 4.46 -15.76 -5.22
CA ILE A 660 4.66 -15.66 -6.66
C ILE A 660 6.00 -16.30 -7.00
N GLY A 661 6.01 -17.17 -7.99
CA GLY A 661 7.22 -17.69 -8.62
C GLY A 661 7.68 -16.78 -9.73
N ALA A 662 8.99 -16.74 -9.99
CA ALA A 662 9.55 -16.03 -11.11
C ALA A 662 10.57 -16.89 -11.85
N VAL A 663 10.58 -16.79 -13.16
CA VAL A 663 11.64 -17.28 -14.04
C VAL A 663 12.23 -16.07 -14.75
N PHE A 664 13.54 -15.96 -14.78
CA PHE A 664 14.16 -14.78 -15.38
C PHE A 664 15.37 -15.09 -16.25
N PHE A 665 15.59 -14.20 -17.19
CA PHE A 665 16.77 -14.10 -18.02
C PHE A 665 17.33 -12.68 -17.91
N ASP A 666 18.58 -12.56 -17.51
CA ASP A 666 19.31 -11.29 -17.45
C ASP A 666 20.47 -11.33 -18.42
N SER A 667 20.74 -10.22 -19.08
CA SER A 667 21.94 -10.05 -19.89
C SER A 667 22.49 -8.65 -19.68
N GLY A 668 23.77 -8.53 -19.40
CA GLY A 668 24.36 -7.21 -19.18
C GLY A 668 25.85 -7.17 -19.42
N GLY A 669 26.32 -5.98 -19.73
CA GLY A 669 27.69 -5.65 -19.98
C GLY A 669 28.12 -4.40 -19.21
N LEU A 670 29.41 -4.37 -18.89
CA LEU A 670 30.06 -3.24 -18.23
C LEU A 670 31.47 -3.08 -18.77
N GLY A 671 31.82 -1.88 -19.19
CA GLY A 671 33.14 -1.56 -19.72
C GLY A 671 33.31 -0.07 -19.99
N ASN A 672 34.24 0.26 -20.87
CA ASN A 672 34.49 1.65 -21.24
C ASN A 672 33.68 2.08 -22.47
N SER A 673 33.08 1.14 -23.19
CA SER A 673 32.19 1.38 -24.33
C SER A 673 30.84 0.68 -24.09
N PRO A 674 29.75 1.17 -24.73
CA PRO A 674 28.47 0.47 -24.72
C PRO A 674 28.62 -0.99 -25.19
N PHE A 675 27.93 -1.89 -24.54
CA PHE A 675 27.90 -3.33 -24.85
C PHE A 675 29.21 -4.11 -24.62
N ASP A 676 30.19 -3.53 -23.93
CA ASP A 676 31.40 -4.24 -23.52
C ASP A 676 31.10 -5.36 -22.50
N ASN A 677 31.89 -6.45 -22.55
CA ASN A 677 31.96 -7.49 -21.52
C ASN A 677 30.62 -8.11 -21.13
N PHE A 678 29.73 -8.38 -22.09
CA PHE A 678 28.44 -9.02 -21.81
C PHE A 678 28.55 -10.38 -21.13
N SER A 679 27.72 -10.59 -20.14
CA SER A 679 27.44 -11.88 -19.50
C SER A 679 25.93 -12.06 -19.35
N THR A 680 25.51 -13.33 -19.26
CA THR A 680 24.11 -13.69 -19.13
C THR A 680 23.86 -14.42 -17.81
N GLY A 681 22.64 -14.37 -17.36
CA GLY A 681 22.14 -15.10 -16.20
C GLY A 681 20.75 -15.64 -16.48
N VAL A 682 20.50 -16.86 -16.03
CA VAL A 682 19.15 -17.43 -15.98
C VAL A 682 18.85 -17.86 -14.54
N GLY A 683 17.62 -17.75 -14.13
CA GLY A 683 17.34 -18.10 -12.74
C GLY A 683 15.89 -18.25 -12.39
N LEU A 684 15.69 -18.59 -11.13
CA LEU A 684 14.40 -18.75 -10.49
C LEU A 684 14.32 -17.83 -9.29
N GLY A 685 13.12 -17.37 -9.01
CA GLY A 685 12.86 -16.51 -7.86
C GLY A 685 11.54 -16.80 -7.17
N LEU A 686 11.44 -16.35 -5.94
CA LEU A 686 10.22 -16.31 -5.17
C LEU A 686 9.96 -14.87 -4.74
N ARG A 687 8.69 -14.49 -4.76
CA ARG A 687 8.18 -13.16 -4.39
C ARG A 687 7.10 -13.33 -3.34
N TYR A 688 7.08 -12.44 -2.36
CA TYR A 688 5.96 -12.32 -1.45
C TYR A 688 5.57 -10.85 -1.33
N ASN A 689 4.36 -10.52 -1.77
CA ASN A 689 3.90 -9.13 -1.82
C ASN A 689 3.52 -8.63 -0.44
N LEU A 690 4.20 -7.58 0.01
CA LEU A 690 3.82 -6.77 1.17
C LEU A 690 3.16 -5.46 0.69
N PRO A 691 2.40 -4.76 1.55
CA PRO A 691 1.81 -3.46 1.20
C PRO A 691 2.80 -2.41 0.72
N VAL A 692 4.07 -2.53 1.11
CA VAL A 692 5.17 -1.60 0.81
C VAL A 692 6.09 -2.09 -0.32
N GLY A 693 5.79 -3.23 -0.94
CA GLY A 693 6.55 -3.85 -2.03
C GLY A 693 6.93 -5.31 -1.75
N PRO A 694 7.30 -6.09 -2.77
CA PRO A 694 7.62 -7.50 -2.60
C PRO A 694 8.97 -7.73 -1.91
N ILE A 695 9.03 -8.77 -1.06
CA ILE A 695 10.29 -9.42 -0.70
C ILE A 695 10.63 -10.39 -1.82
N ARG A 696 11.87 -10.39 -2.28
CA ARG A 696 12.36 -11.26 -3.36
C ARG A 696 13.54 -12.10 -2.91
N VAL A 697 13.49 -13.35 -3.32
CA VAL A 697 14.58 -14.32 -3.17
C VAL A 697 14.88 -14.85 -4.56
N ASP A 698 16.04 -14.54 -5.11
CA ASP A 698 16.44 -14.91 -6.46
C ASP A 698 17.71 -15.77 -6.41
N TYR A 699 17.76 -16.81 -7.24
CA TYR A 699 18.99 -17.54 -7.53
C TYR A 699 19.24 -17.53 -9.03
N GLY A 700 20.32 -16.85 -9.43
CA GLY A 700 20.75 -16.75 -10.81
C GLY A 700 21.97 -17.61 -11.08
N ILE A 701 21.99 -18.27 -12.23
CA ILE A 701 23.10 -19.09 -12.73
C ILE A 701 23.72 -18.39 -13.92
N ASN A 702 25.04 -18.32 -13.96
CA ASN A 702 25.79 -17.89 -15.12
C ASN A 702 26.13 -19.13 -16.00
N PRO A 703 25.48 -19.27 -17.18
CA PRO A 703 25.69 -20.46 -18.01
C PRO A 703 27.06 -20.51 -18.71
N ALA A 704 27.77 -19.38 -18.77
CA ALA A 704 29.07 -19.26 -19.42
C ALA A 704 30.06 -18.43 -18.58
N PRO A 705 30.44 -18.89 -17.38
CA PRO A 705 31.31 -18.13 -16.49
C PRO A 705 32.71 -17.97 -17.10
N ARG A 706 33.22 -16.75 -17.03
CA ARG A 706 34.61 -16.45 -17.38
C ARG A 706 35.53 -16.87 -16.25
N LYS A 707 36.85 -16.86 -16.51
CA LYS A 707 37.84 -17.06 -15.45
C LYS A 707 37.59 -16.02 -14.35
N ASN A 708 37.44 -16.49 -13.12
CA ASN A 708 37.14 -15.72 -11.90
C ASN A 708 35.69 -15.24 -11.75
N ASP A 709 34.75 -15.61 -12.62
CA ASP A 709 33.32 -15.39 -12.40
C ASP A 709 32.76 -16.51 -11.51
N SER A 710 31.77 -16.17 -10.67
CA SER A 710 30.99 -17.17 -9.94
C SER A 710 30.08 -17.93 -10.92
N PHE A 711 29.80 -19.20 -10.62
CA PHE A 711 28.82 -20.01 -11.35
C PHE A 711 27.39 -19.45 -11.19
N GLY A 712 27.10 -18.85 -10.05
CA GLY A 712 25.81 -18.23 -9.77
C GLY A 712 25.84 -17.42 -8.49
N ALA A 713 24.74 -16.71 -8.24
CA ALA A 713 24.58 -15.88 -7.07
C ALA A 713 23.16 -15.99 -6.50
N PHE A 714 23.09 -15.90 -5.17
CA PHE A 714 21.86 -15.79 -4.40
C PHE A 714 21.65 -14.32 -4.04
N ASN A 715 20.44 -13.82 -4.29
CA ASN A 715 20.07 -12.46 -3.97
C ASN A 715 18.79 -12.43 -3.12
N LEU A 716 18.86 -11.80 -1.95
CA LEU A 716 17.71 -11.42 -1.15
C LEU A 716 17.58 -9.92 -1.24
N SER A 717 16.40 -9.43 -1.63
CA SER A 717 16.17 -8.00 -1.84
C SER A 717 14.72 -7.63 -1.61
N PHE A 718 14.48 -6.33 -1.53
CA PHE A 718 13.16 -5.73 -1.38
C PHE A 718 12.85 -4.87 -2.60
N GLY A 719 11.58 -4.89 -3.06
CA GLY A 719 11.15 -4.16 -4.27
C GLY A 719 11.27 -4.99 -5.55
N PHE A 720 11.03 -4.34 -6.71
CA PHE A 720 11.09 -5.00 -8.03
C PHE A 720 12.51 -5.07 -8.59
N ALA A 721 12.74 -6.02 -9.53
CA ALA A 721 14.05 -6.21 -10.11
C ALA A 721 14.46 -5.04 -11.02
N PHE A 722 13.52 -4.45 -11.72
CA PHE A 722 13.75 -3.42 -12.73
C PHE A 722 12.53 -2.52 -12.96
#